data_3e2bca9719518a6de2b08c7c3c45bc8b
#
_entry.id   3e2bca9719518a6de2b08c7c3c45bc8b
#
_cell.length_a   1.000
_cell.length_b   1.000
_cell.length_c   1.000
_cell.angle_alpha   90.00
_cell.angle_beta   90.00
_cell.angle_gamma   90.00
#
_symmetry.space_group_name_H-M   'P 1'
#
loop_
_entity.id
_entity.type
_entity.pdbx_description
1 polymer ?
#
loop_
_entity_poly.entity_id
_entity_poly.type
_entity_poly.pdbx_seq_one_letter_code
_entity_poly.pdbx_strand_id
1 'polypeptide(L)'
;MDKERKQRLYELLKRGLKLTENGEDLPVEWARDFFPPERREYELVYNGKEGEEQILADTMAVPLQPVSTFGQNGVEWQNKLIFGDNLQAMKTLLQMKERGELVNADGTPGIRLVYIDPPFGTGDEYSITDDLRAYSAKLQGSKYIEFLRKRLLLLRELLATNGSIYIRIDYHFGHYIKAVADEVFGAQFFRNEIVINRFKRQLRGLKQFNVATDSLFLYSKSSSPVFNEQLRGRLCSFCGQTTDPQWLPMTSPGVRNPPERIILGQKMLPPRGRHWTFTQDRIVTMEQEGRIRNENTSTWTDLAGDRHRGVPEYLQTEDTPVDSSWTDLKGYVRSARYPTENPEELLERVILSSSVAGDIVLDAFAGSGTSLAVAEKLNRRWIGIDCGKLAIYTIQKRMLNLREKIGNKGKPLNAKPFTLYNAGLYDFETLRQLPWEGWRSIALQLFECKDEPHKIRGFQMDGRRQGSSVFVFDHFSKGVISRETITDLHTSIGKQIGERCFIIAPRGAFGFQEDYIEIDNVRYYALRIPYSYINELHRREFSALIQPNDEMAVNETVEAVGFDFIQPPLVDLEIKISRLKASFKIKKFESRARVKGKEKIGKHDTLSMVMVDFKYNSDVFDLDKVFYATNLKDNGWKIDFPIKNVEGNVMFVFLDIYGNEARMVIEKEKFSQK
;
A
#
# COMPACT_ATOMS: atom_id res chain seq x y z
N MET A 1 14.72 20.98 27.32
CA MET A 1 15.43 22.22 27.05
C MET A 1 15.61 22.92 28.40
N ASP A 2 16.85 23.21 28.81
CA ASP A 2 17.14 23.84 30.08
C ASP A 2 16.74 25.32 30.10
N LYS A 3 16.78 25.94 31.30
CA LYS A 3 16.29 27.30 31.52
C LYS A 3 17.14 28.34 30.79
N GLU A 4 18.44 28.10 30.67
CA GLU A 4 19.41 28.97 29.97
C GLU A 4 19.20 28.97 28.46
N ARG A 5 18.96 27.78 27.86
CA ARG A 5 18.63 27.63 26.42
C ARG A 5 17.30 28.29 26.06
N LYS A 6 16.29 28.20 26.96
CA LYS A 6 15.01 28.93 26.77
C LYS A 6 15.21 30.44 26.80
N GLN A 7 16.03 30.92 27.71
CA GLN A 7 16.31 32.35 27.85
C GLN A 7 17.07 32.90 26.63
N ARG A 8 18.04 32.13 26.13
CA ARG A 8 18.83 32.48 24.94
C ARG A 8 17.97 32.47 23.66
N LEU A 9 17.05 31.52 23.54
CA LEU A 9 16.05 31.47 22.47
C LEU A 9 15.12 32.69 22.50
N TYR A 10 14.64 33.05 23.68
CA TYR A 10 13.77 34.19 23.87
C TYR A 10 14.49 35.53 23.55
N GLU A 11 15.76 35.66 23.86
CA GLU A 11 16.55 36.83 23.51
C GLU A 11 16.86 36.94 22.02
N LEU A 12 17.09 35.80 21.34
CA LEU A 12 17.28 35.76 19.90
C LEU A 12 15.98 36.10 19.16
N LEU A 13 14.84 35.59 19.61
CA LEU A 13 13.53 35.96 19.10
C LEU A 13 13.18 37.43 19.33
N LYS A 14 13.55 37.99 20.48
CA LYS A 14 13.38 39.43 20.80
C LYS A 14 14.24 40.38 19.95
N ARG A 15 15.44 39.96 19.55
CA ARG A 15 16.33 40.72 18.65
C ARG A 15 15.83 40.75 17.22
N GLY A 16 14.65 40.11 16.96
CA GLY A 16 14.09 39.95 15.63
C GLY A 16 15.11 39.26 14.74
N LEU A 17 14.97 37.95 14.59
CA LEU A 17 15.55 37.24 13.45
C LEU A 17 15.01 37.95 12.20
N LYS A 18 15.65 39.02 11.76
CA LYS A 18 15.49 39.48 10.39
C LYS A 18 16.07 38.35 9.56
N LEU A 19 15.20 37.56 8.98
CA LEU A 19 15.54 36.78 7.78
C LEU A 19 16.26 37.79 6.90
N THR A 20 17.54 37.59 6.68
CA THR A 20 18.32 38.47 5.83
C THR A 20 17.63 38.53 4.48
N GLU A 21 17.49 39.70 3.88
CA GLU A 21 16.83 39.92 2.59
C GLU A 21 17.39 39.03 1.47
N ASN A 22 18.50 38.34 1.71
CA ASN A 22 19.17 37.43 0.77
C ASN A 22 18.84 35.96 0.93
N GLY A 23 17.91 35.56 1.80
CA GLY A 23 17.48 34.15 1.90
C GLY A 23 18.59 33.18 2.34
N GLU A 24 19.62 33.65 3.03
CA GLU A 24 20.63 32.78 3.62
C GLU A 24 19.98 31.98 4.75
N ASP A 25 19.97 30.65 4.59
CA ASP A 25 19.52 29.70 5.60
C ASP A 25 20.29 29.91 6.90
N LEU A 26 19.60 29.77 8.04
CA LEU A 26 20.24 29.72 9.36
C LEU A 26 21.40 28.72 9.31
N PRO A 27 22.60 29.07 9.81
CA PRO A 27 23.71 28.13 9.83
C PRO A 27 23.30 26.81 10.42
N VAL A 28 23.69 25.69 9.81
CA VAL A 28 23.33 24.33 10.23
C VAL A 28 23.64 24.08 11.71
N GLU A 29 24.67 24.76 12.24
CA GLU A 29 25.06 24.73 13.65
C GLU A 29 23.96 25.29 14.56
N TRP A 30 23.25 26.33 14.13
CA TRP A 30 22.17 26.98 14.88
C TRP A 30 20.89 26.14 14.82
N ALA A 31 20.65 25.46 13.69
CA ALA A 31 19.51 24.53 13.57
C ALA A 31 19.62 23.39 14.61
N ARG A 32 20.82 22.88 14.87
CA ARG A 32 21.06 21.86 15.92
C ARG A 32 20.83 22.37 17.35
N ASP A 33 21.04 23.63 17.60
CA ASP A 33 20.79 24.24 18.91
C ASP A 33 19.31 24.57 19.13
N PHE A 34 18.60 24.96 18.08
CA PHE A 34 17.16 25.25 18.12
C PHE A 34 16.29 23.98 18.04
N PHE A 35 16.73 23.04 17.26
CA PHE A 35 16.06 21.74 17.04
C PHE A 35 17.08 20.62 17.31
N PRO A 36 17.46 20.37 18.59
CA PRO A 36 18.34 19.25 18.86
C PRO A 36 17.71 17.98 18.31
N PRO A 37 18.45 17.23 17.49
CA PRO A 37 17.92 15.96 16.99
C PRO A 37 17.46 15.14 18.18
N GLU A 38 16.28 14.55 18.12
CA GLU A 38 15.88 13.54 19.09
C GLU A 38 17.05 12.56 19.20
N ARG A 39 17.51 12.28 20.42
CA ARG A 39 18.62 11.35 20.65
C ARG A 39 18.15 9.96 20.24
N ARG A 40 18.32 9.64 18.97
CA ARG A 40 18.17 8.28 18.47
C ARG A 40 19.41 7.51 18.87
N GLU A 41 19.20 6.33 19.36
CA GLU A 41 20.30 5.45 19.81
C GLU A 41 21.23 5.10 18.64
N TYR A 42 20.64 4.95 17.45
CA TYR A 42 21.32 4.78 16.15
C TYR A 42 20.45 5.30 15.00
N GLU A 43 21.09 5.65 13.91
CA GLU A 43 20.46 6.16 12.70
C GLU A 43 21.18 5.61 11.46
N LEU A 44 20.41 5.18 10.45
CA LEU A 44 20.96 4.80 9.15
C LEU A 44 21.14 6.07 8.30
N VAL A 45 22.39 6.40 7.99
CA VAL A 45 22.75 7.56 7.15
C VAL A 45 23.12 7.08 5.75
N TYR A 46 22.50 7.68 4.72
CA TYR A 46 22.74 7.39 3.33
C TYR A 46 22.49 8.62 2.45
N ASN A 47 23.04 8.57 1.22
CA ASN A 47 22.89 9.67 0.28
C ASN A 47 21.43 9.81 -0.19
N GLY A 48 20.90 11.05 -0.13
CA GLY A 48 19.52 11.36 -0.53
C GLY A 48 18.47 11.12 0.56
N LYS A 49 18.87 10.91 1.82
CA LYS A 49 17.94 10.84 2.95
C LYS A 49 17.33 12.22 3.21
N GLU A 50 16.00 12.30 3.12
CA GLU A 50 15.24 13.55 3.35
C GLU A 50 14.78 13.65 4.82
N GLY A 51 14.52 14.85 5.30
CA GLY A 51 13.94 15.08 6.65
C GLY A 51 12.52 14.50 6.74
N GLU A 52 12.15 13.95 7.89
CA GLU A 52 10.82 13.36 8.12
C GLU A 52 9.71 14.41 7.95
N GLU A 53 9.85 15.57 8.60
CA GLU A 53 8.88 16.66 8.49
C GLU A 53 8.74 17.17 7.06
N GLN A 54 9.85 17.22 6.32
CA GLN A 54 9.85 17.59 4.92
C GLN A 54 9.09 16.59 4.07
N ILE A 55 9.30 15.27 4.27
CA ILE A 55 8.57 14.22 3.55
C ILE A 55 7.07 14.33 3.79
N LEU A 56 6.66 14.49 5.06
CA LEU A 56 5.27 14.62 5.43
C LEU A 56 4.63 15.91 4.88
N ALA A 57 5.37 17.01 4.83
CA ALA A 57 4.90 18.29 4.30
C ALA A 57 4.86 18.31 2.77
N ASP A 58 5.91 17.81 2.11
CA ASP A 58 6.09 17.91 0.66
C ASP A 58 5.41 16.77 -0.12
N THR A 59 4.89 15.73 0.56
CA THR A 59 4.10 14.69 -0.10
C THR A 59 2.75 15.24 -0.50
N MET A 60 2.47 15.22 -1.80
CA MET A 60 1.23 15.70 -2.39
C MET A 60 0.09 14.71 -2.15
N ALA A 61 -1.04 15.18 -1.63
CA ALA A 61 -2.29 14.44 -1.67
C ALA A 61 -2.93 14.56 -3.06
N VAL A 62 -3.53 13.50 -3.55
CA VAL A 62 -4.23 13.48 -4.84
C VAL A 62 -5.70 13.10 -4.64
N PRO A 63 -6.66 13.74 -5.33
CA PRO A 63 -8.06 13.37 -5.22
C PRO A 63 -8.29 11.92 -5.65
N LEU A 64 -9.20 11.23 -4.98
CA LEU A 64 -9.65 9.89 -5.36
C LEU A 64 -10.85 10.02 -6.31
N GLN A 65 -10.64 9.77 -7.60
CA GLN A 65 -11.73 9.76 -8.59
C GLN A 65 -12.39 8.38 -8.62
N PRO A 66 -13.68 8.23 -8.26
CA PRO A 66 -14.37 6.95 -8.40
C PRO A 66 -14.50 6.57 -9.88
N VAL A 67 -14.20 5.32 -10.19
CA VAL A 67 -14.27 4.75 -11.56
C VAL A 67 -15.46 3.81 -11.68
N SER A 68 -15.56 2.86 -10.76
CA SER A 68 -16.63 1.85 -10.76
C SER A 68 -16.89 1.35 -9.35
N THR A 69 -18.15 1.10 -9.03
CA THR A 69 -18.56 0.47 -7.77
C THR A 69 -19.13 -0.90 -8.06
N PHE A 70 -18.65 -1.90 -7.35
CA PHE A 70 -19.04 -3.30 -7.46
C PHE A 70 -19.86 -3.71 -6.23
N GLY A 71 -20.99 -4.41 -6.45
CA GLY A 71 -21.93 -4.81 -5.41
C GLY A 71 -23.09 -3.81 -5.24
N GLN A 72 -23.96 -4.08 -4.24
CA GLN A 72 -25.16 -3.24 -4.02
C GLN A 72 -24.80 -1.96 -3.26
N ASN A 73 -25.28 -0.84 -3.75
CA ASN A 73 -25.15 0.46 -3.09
C ASN A 73 -26.07 0.54 -1.83
N GLY A 74 -25.69 1.35 -0.85
CA GLY A 74 -26.52 1.65 0.32
C GLY A 74 -25.96 1.17 1.67
N VAL A 75 -24.69 0.75 1.71
CA VAL A 75 -23.99 0.48 2.96
C VAL A 75 -23.16 1.69 3.40
N GLU A 76 -23.04 1.89 4.70
CA GLU A 76 -22.28 2.99 5.30
C GLU A 76 -20.79 2.96 4.93
N TRP A 77 -20.20 1.76 4.79
CA TRP A 77 -18.82 1.57 4.39
C TRP A 77 -18.70 0.82 3.06
N GLN A 78 -17.93 1.37 2.14
CA GLN A 78 -17.47 0.69 0.93
C GLN A 78 -15.96 0.49 0.97
N ASN A 79 -15.52 -0.73 0.71
CA ASN A 79 -14.10 -1.05 0.58
C ASN A 79 -13.49 -0.27 -0.60
N LYS A 80 -12.19 0.02 -0.52
CA LYS A 80 -11.52 0.90 -1.49
C LYS A 80 -10.41 0.16 -2.21
N LEU A 81 -10.47 0.12 -3.54
CA LEU A 81 -9.38 -0.30 -4.40
C LEU A 81 -8.86 0.93 -5.13
N ILE A 82 -7.59 1.28 -4.94
CA ILE A 82 -7.02 2.54 -5.42
C ILE A 82 -5.91 2.24 -6.43
N PHE A 83 -6.08 2.70 -7.67
CA PHE A 83 -5.05 2.69 -8.69
C PHE A 83 -4.25 3.98 -8.64
N GLY A 84 -2.95 3.90 -8.40
CA GLY A 84 -2.04 5.06 -8.37
C GLY A 84 -0.80 4.84 -7.51
N ASP A 85 0.06 5.87 -7.43
CA ASP A 85 1.19 5.85 -6.50
C ASP A 85 0.71 5.82 -5.06
N ASN A 86 1.22 4.88 -4.29
CA ASN A 86 0.76 4.67 -2.92
C ASN A 86 1.18 5.79 -1.96
N LEU A 87 2.30 6.47 -2.20
CA LEU A 87 2.72 7.60 -1.35
C LEU A 87 1.68 8.73 -1.41
N GLN A 88 1.25 9.11 -2.62
CA GLN A 88 0.24 10.14 -2.83
C GLN A 88 -1.15 9.70 -2.34
N ALA A 89 -1.55 8.45 -2.64
CA ALA A 89 -2.82 7.89 -2.18
C ALA A 89 -2.87 7.82 -0.64
N MET A 90 -1.79 7.40 0.03
CA MET A 90 -1.70 7.38 1.49
C MET A 90 -1.78 8.77 2.10
N LYS A 91 -1.24 9.80 1.46
CA LYS A 91 -1.40 11.18 1.92
C LYS A 91 -2.87 11.60 1.92
N THR A 92 -3.62 11.20 0.89
CA THR A 92 -5.08 11.43 0.83
C THR A 92 -5.82 10.65 1.92
N LEU A 93 -5.46 9.38 2.14
CA LEU A 93 -6.02 8.60 3.25
C LEU A 93 -5.72 9.22 4.62
N LEU A 94 -4.56 9.87 4.79
CA LEU A 94 -4.25 10.59 6.02
C LEU A 94 -5.20 11.76 6.25
N GLN A 95 -5.52 12.53 5.21
CA GLN A 95 -6.54 13.57 5.30
C GLN A 95 -7.93 13.00 5.62
N MET A 96 -8.28 11.82 5.07
CA MET A 96 -9.54 11.13 5.42
C MET A 96 -9.55 10.70 6.89
N LYS A 97 -8.42 10.22 7.43
CA LYS A 97 -8.29 9.92 8.86
C LYS A 97 -8.51 11.16 9.72
N GLU A 98 -7.91 12.30 9.36
CA GLU A 98 -8.06 13.58 10.04
C GLU A 98 -9.51 14.07 10.03
N ARG A 99 -10.29 13.80 8.98
CA ARG A 99 -11.72 14.10 8.89
C ARG A 99 -12.61 13.07 9.61
N GLY A 100 -12.04 12.02 10.21
CA GLY A 100 -12.78 10.99 10.94
C GLY A 100 -13.49 9.97 10.02
N GLU A 101 -13.09 9.85 8.76
CA GLU A 101 -13.68 8.91 7.80
C GLU A 101 -13.12 7.47 7.94
N LEU A 102 -11.96 7.33 8.59
CA LEU A 102 -11.30 6.04 8.82
C LEU A 102 -11.39 5.70 10.31
N VAL A 103 -12.40 4.91 10.68
CA VAL A 103 -12.68 4.54 12.08
C VAL A 103 -12.84 3.03 12.19
N ASN A 104 -12.17 2.39 13.15
CA ASN A 104 -12.24 0.95 13.41
C ASN A 104 -13.50 0.54 14.16
N ALA A 105 -13.69 -0.77 14.33
CA ALA A 105 -14.86 -1.33 15.01
C ALA A 105 -15.04 -0.82 16.46
N ASP A 106 -13.93 -0.51 17.13
CA ASP A 106 -13.91 0.02 18.49
C ASP A 106 -13.98 1.55 18.59
N GLY A 107 -14.19 2.23 17.46
CA GLY A 107 -14.24 3.69 17.39
C GLY A 107 -12.86 4.36 17.26
N THR A 108 -11.74 3.63 17.27
CA THR A 108 -10.41 4.25 17.12
C THR A 108 -10.17 4.75 15.70
N PRO A 109 -9.69 5.99 15.53
CA PRO A 109 -9.41 6.53 14.20
C PRO A 109 -8.12 5.95 13.61
N GLY A 110 -8.10 5.75 12.29
CA GLY A 110 -6.97 5.26 11.51
C GLY A 110 -7.07 3.80 11.12
N ILE A 111 -5.96 3.22 10.68
CA ILE A 111 -5.86 1.85 10.19
C ILE A 111 -5.48 0.91 11.34
N ARG A 112 -6.22 -0.18 11.52
CA ARG A 112 -5.91 -1.18 12.55
C ARG A 112 -4.71 -2.02 12.17
N LEU A 113 -4.69 -2.52 10.94
CA LEU A 113 -3.66 -3.41 10.47
C LEU A 113 -3.16 -2.98 9.10
N VAL A 114 -1.86 -2.82 9.00
CA VAL A 114 -1.17 -2.66 7.72
C VAL A 114 -0.37 -3.93 7.42
N TYR A 115 -0.50 -4.44 6.21
CA TYR A 115 0.38 -5.47 5.67
C TYR A 115 0.98 -4.94 4.38
N ILE A 116 2.30 -5.07 4.21
CA ILE A 116 2.98 -4.73 2.97
C ILE A 116 3.97 -5.81 2.55
N ASP A 117 3.97 -6.12 1.26
CA ASP A 117 4.95 -6.95 0.56
C ASP A 117 5.51 -6.13 -0.62
N PRO A 118 6.38 -5.14 -0.36
CA PRO A 118 6.87 -4.24 -1.39
C PRO A 118 7.75 -4.96 -2.39
N PRO A 119 7.84 -4.47 -3.65
CA PRO A 119 8.78 -5.01 -4.63
C PRO A 119 10.19 -5.03 -4.07
N PHE A 120 10.89 -6.15 -4.20
CA PHE A 120 12.26 -6.26 -3.74
C PHE A 120 13.19 -5.56 -4.74
N GLY A 121 14.00 -4.61 -4.27
CA GLY A 121 14.94 -3.81 -5.09
C GLY A 121 16.10 -4.63 -5.69
N THR A 122 15.89 -5.92 -5.99
CA THR A 122 16.88 -6.82 -6.56
C THR A 122 17.01 -6.57 -8.05
N GLY A 123 18.10 -5.90 -8.44
CA GLY A 123 18.40 -5.58 -9.83
C GLY A 123 18.86 -6.78 -10.65
N ASP A 124 17.98 -7.71 -10.98
CA ASP A 124 18.24 -8.61 -12.09
C ASP A 124 18.14 -7.80 -13.39
N GLU A 125 19.26 -7.71 -14.12
CA GLU A 125 19.35 -7.06 -15.44
C GLU A 125 18.52 -7.83 -16.46
N TYR A 126 17.24 -7.49 -16.58
CA TYR A 126 16.44 -7.91 -17.73
C TYR A 126 16.44 -6.79 -18.77
N SER A 127 16.69 -7.19 -20.01
CA SER A 127 16.92 -6.32 -21.17
C SER A 127 15.69 -5.49 -21.53
N ILE A 128 15.64 -4.31 -20.96
CA ILE A 128 14.84 -3.21 -21.50
C ILE A 128 15.71 -2.55 -22.57
N THR A 129 15.16 -2.20 -23.73
CA THR A 129 15.87 -1.45 -24.76
C THR A 129 16.44 -0.16 -24.16
N ASP A 130 17.62 0.27 -24.63
CA ASP A 130 18.35 1.42 -24.05
C ASP A 130 17.51 2.71 -23.98
N ASP A 131 16.53 2.89 -24.87
CA ASP A 131 15.61 4.02 -24.90
C ASP A 131 14.57 3.98 -23.75
N LEU A 132 14.16 2.78 -23.29
CA LEU A 132 13.25 2.61 -22.13
C LEU A 132 14.01 2.58 -20.80
N ARG A 133 15.32 2.29 -20.78
CA ARG A 133 16.18 2.40 -19.57
C ARG A 133 16.17 3.79 -18.94
N ALA A 134 15.96 4.83 -19.74
CA ALA A 134 15.85 6.19 -19.24
C ALA A 134 14.56 6.48 -18.44
N TYR A 135 13.55 5.60 -18.54
CA TYR A 135 12.27 5.75 -17.84
C TYR A 135 12.08 4.81 -16.65
N SER A 136 12.72 3.63 -16.67
CA SER A 136 12.72 2.73 -15.50
C SER A 136 14.07 2.88 -14.79
N ALA A 137 14.28 3.98 -14.07
CA ALA A 137 15.36 4.04 -13.11
C ALA A 137 15.02 3.06 -11.99
N LYS A 138 15.50 1.80 -12.08
CA LYS A 138 15.38 0.82 -11.00
C LYS A 138 15.91 1.45 -9.73
N LEU A 139 15.06 1.55 -8.71
CA LEU A 139 15.47 2.05 -7.42
C LEU A 139 16.39 1.01 -6.79
N GLN A 140 17.66 1.32 -6.66
CA GLN A 140 18.67 0.43 -6.08
C GLN A 140 19.36 1.13 -4.89
N GLY A 141 19.86 0.32 -3.97
CA GLY A 141 20.63 0.79 -2.83
C GLY A 141 19.87 1.84 -2.00
N SER A 142 20.48 3.01 -1.79
CA SER A 142 19.92 4.07 -0.95
C SER A 142 18.58 4.62 -1.45
N LYS A 143 18.36 4.66 -2.77
CA LYS A 143 17.09 5.12 -3.35
C LYS A 143 15.93 4.19 -2.99
N TYR A 144 16.15 2.88 -2.99
CA TYR A 144 15.14 1.91 -2.57
C TYR A 144 14.83 2.03 -1.07
N ILE A 145 15.87 2.22 -0.25
CA ILE A 145 15.71 2.42 1.19
C ILE A 145 14.86 3.68 1.46
N GLU A 146 15.15 4.78 0.78
CA GLU A 146 14.40 6.04 0.93
C GLU A 146 12.98 5.92 0.39
N PHE A 147 12.78 5.21 -0.72
CA PHE A 147 11.46 4.90 -1.26
C PHE A 147 10.56 4.21 -0.22
N LEU A 148 11.07 3.18 0.46
CA LEU A 148 10.32 2.49 1.51
C LEU A 148 10.17 3.37 2.77
N ARG A 149 11.23 4.07 3.17
CA ARG A 149 11.17 4.94 4.35
C ARG A 149 10.08 6.00 4.25
N LYS A 150 9.94 6.67 3.11
CA LYS A 150 8.86 7.64 2.86
C LYS A 150 7.48 7.02 3.07
N ARG A 151 7.28 5.80 2.58
CA ARG A 151 6.01 5.07 2.73
C ARG A 151 5.76 4.61 4.15
N LEU A 152 6.78 4.12 4.83
CA LEU A 152 6.70 3.72 6.25
C LEU A 152 6.32 4.90 7.16
N LEU A 153 6.82 6.11 6.88
CA LEU A 153 6.44 7.34 7.60
C LEU A 153 4.93 7.61 7.47
N LEU A 154 4.39 7.60 6.26
CA LEU A 154 2.94 7.80 6.06
C LEU A 154 2.11 6.65 6.64
N LEU A 155 2.57 5.40 6.54
CA LEU A 155 1.91 4.25 7.15
C LEU A 155 1.87 4.38 8.66
N ARG A 156 2.95 4.85 9.30
CA ARG A 156 2.97 5.14 10.74
C ARG A 156 1.90 6.19 11.10
N GLU A 157 1.78 7.26 10.34
CA GLU A 157 0.77 8.28 10.59
C GLU A 157 -0.66 7.77 10.38
N LEU A 158 -0.87 6.90 9.40
CA LEU A 158 -2.16 6.25 9.13
C LEU A 158 -2.60 5.28 10.21
N LEU A 159 -1.67 4.59 10.88
CA LEU A 159 -2.01 3.61 11.91
C LEU A 159 -2.86 4.22 13.03
N ALA A 160 -3.83 3.44 13.51
CA ALA A 160 -4.53 3.68 14.77
C ALA A 160 -3.56 3.56 15.95
N THR A 161 -3.88 4.17 17.08
CA THR A 161 -3.01 4.15 18.28
C THR A 161 -2.68 2.75 18.76
N ASN A 162 -3.61 1.80 18.60
CA ASN A 162 -3.45 0.38 18.91
C ASN A 162 -3.29 -0.51 17.68
N GLY A 163 -2.88 0.09 16.54
CA GLY A 163 -2.65 -0.59 15.28
C GLY A 163 -1.25 -1.20 15.15
N SER A 164 -1.11 -2.10 14.18
CA SER A 164 0.13 -2.83 13.88
C SER A 164 0.44 -2.85 12.39
N ILE A 165 1.71 -2.98 12.06
CA ILE A 165 2.19 -3.16 10.68
C ILE A 165 3.06 -4.40 10.58
N TYR A 166 2.83 -5.17 9.50
CA TYR A 166 3.68 -6.28 9.07
C TYR A 166 4.38 -5.89 7.77
N ILE A 167 5.70 -5.97 7.77
CA ILE A 167 6.57 -5.61 6.64
C ILE A 167 7.29 -6.85 6.18
N ARG A 168 6.88 -7.42 5.04
CA ARG A 168 7.59 -8.52 4.39
C ARG A 168 8.75 -7.98 3.60
N ILE A 169 9.93 -8.57 3.76
CA ILE A 169 11.14 -8.17 3.06
C ILE A 169 12.08 -9.36 2.88
N ASP A 170 12.82 -9.36 1.78
CA ASP A 170 13.82 -10.37 1.52
C ASP A 170 15.17 -10.07 2.21
N TYR A 171 16.08 -11.03 2.16
CA TYR A 171 17.38 -10.96 2.82
C TYR A 171 18.31 -9.85 2.28
N HIS A 172 18.09 -9.34 1.06
CA HIS A 172 18.96 -8.32 0.48
C HIS A 172 18.84 -6.98 1.20
N PHE A 173 17.61 -6.58 1.54
CA PHE A 173 17.33 -5.30 2.17
C PHE A 173 16.80 -5.43 3.60
N GLY A 174 16.49 -6.64 4.08
CA GLY A 174 15.88 -6.86 5.39
C GLY A 174 16.57 -6.13 6.53
N HIS A 175 17.88 -6.18 6.62
CA HIS A 175 18.64 -5.52 7.69
C HIS A 175 18.58 -3.99 7.63
N TYR A 176 18.64 -3.41 6.43
CA TYR A 176 18.51 -1.96 6.25
C TYR A 176 17.10 -1.47 6.57
N ILE A 177 16.09 -2.21 6.10
CA ILE A 177 14.69 -1.87 6.36
C ILE A 177 14.34 -2.06 7.83
N LYS A 178 14.94 -3.05 8.53
CA LYS A 178 14.79 -3.18 9.99
C LYS A 178 15.30 -1.92 10.72
N ALA A 179 16.49 -1.42 10.37
CA ALA A 179 17.05 -0.21 10.96
C ALA A 179 16.18 1.03 10.66
N VAL A 180 15.70 1.16 9.41
CA VAL A 180 14.77 2.24 9.03
C VAL A 180 13.43 2.14 9.76
N ALA A 181 12.89 0.94 9.93
CA ALA A 181 11.64 0.74 10.66
C ALA A 181 11.80 1.05 12.16
N ASP A 182 12.96 0.73 12.76
CA ASP A 182 13.28 1.17 14.13
C ASP A 182 13.32 2.69 14.24
N GLU A 183 13.89 3.36 13.23
CA GLU A 183 13.92 4.82 13.18
C GLU A 183 12.51 5.42 13.04
N VAL A 184 11.67 4.83 12.20
CA VAL A 184 10.32 5.34 11.90
C VAL A 184 9.34 5.04 13.04
N PHE A 185 9.26 3.81 13.50
CA PHE A 185 8.27 3.38 14.50
C PHE A 185 8.77 3.48 15.95
N GLY A 186 10.10 3.45 16.15
CA GLY A 186 10.77 3.33 17.44
C GLY A 186 11.12 1.85 17.73
N ALA A 187 12.39 1.60 18.10
CA ALA A 187 12.88 0.24 18.41
C ALA A 187 12.10 -0.44 19.53
N GLN A 188 11.58 0.33 20.50
CA GLN A 188 10.74 -0.19 21.59
C GLN A 188 9.39 -0.72 21.14
N PHE A 189 8.94 -0.38 19.93
CA PHE A 189 7.68 -0.86 19.34
C PHE A 189 7.88 -2.02 18.35
N PHE A 190 9.11 -2.46 18.16
CA PHE A 190 9.39 -3.72 17.51
C PHE A 190 8.87 -4.89 18.34
N ARG A 191 8.08 -5.77 17.72
CA ARG A 191 7.46 -6.91 18.39
C ARG A 191 8.13 -8.22 18.06
N ASN A 192 8.26 -8.52 16.76
CA ASN A 192 8.84 -9.76 16.29
C ASN A 192 9.50 -9.61 14.92
N GLU A 193 10.56 -10.36 14.70
CA GLU A 193 10.94 -10.86 13.41
C GLU A 193 10.32 -12.26 13.25
N ILE A 194 9.46 -12.42 12.27
CA ILE A 194 8.79 -13.66 11.95
C ILE A 194 9.46 -14.24 10.70
N VAL A 195 9.96 -15.47 10.82
CA VAL A 195 10.61 -16.18 9.72
C VAL A 195 9.57 -16.97 8.94
N ILE A 196 9.43 -16.68 7.65
CA ILE A 196 8.48 -17.35 6.76
C ILE A 196 9.20 -18.10 5.64
N ASN A 197 8.61 -19.18 5.16
CA ASN A 197 9.17 -19.92 4.04
C ASN A 197 9.20 -19.07 2.76
N ARG A 198 10.29 -19.23 2.01
CA ARG A 198 10.41 -18.78 0.63
C ARG A 198 10.58 -20.01 -0.27
N PHE A 199 9.55 -20.37 -1.04
CA PHE A 199 9.70 -21.47 -1.97
C PHE A 199 10.64 -21.09 -3.11
N LYS A 200 11.88 -21.64 -3.05
CA LYS A 200 12.79 -21.62 -4.20
C LYS A 200 13.26 -23.04 -4.50
N ARG A 201 13.44 -23.32 -5.79
CA ARG A 201 14.11 -24.54 -6.24
C ARG A 201 15.52 -24.53 -5.68
N GLN A 202 15.88 -25.56 -4.93
CA GLN A 202 17.24 -25.72 -4.44
C GLN A 202 18.19 -25.93 -5.64
N LEU A 203 19.17 -25.05 -5.77
CA LEU A 203 20.17 -25.11 -6.81
C LEU A 203 21.42 -25.79 -6.27
N ARG A 204 22.04 -26.68 -7.08
CA ARG A 204 23.31 -27.30 -6.78
C ARG A 204 24.45 -26.46 -7.38
N GLY A 205 25.67 -26.60 -6.78
CA GLY A 205 26.87 -25.93 -7.29
C GLY A 205 27.00 -24.44 -6.90
N LEU A 206 26.17 -23.94 -6.02
CA LEU A 206 26.33 -22.60 -5.46
C LEU A 206 27.47 -22.55 -4.46
N LYS A 207 28.17 -21.41 -4.37
CA LYS A 207 29.18 -21.12 -3.36
C LYS A 207 28.59 -20.57 -2.05
N GLN A 208 27.28 -20.69 -1.86
CA GLN A 208 26.51 -20.21 -0.70
C GLN A 208 25.31 -21.13 -0.44
N PHE A 209 24.74 -21.04 0.75
CA PHE A 209 23.49 -21.75 1.04
C PHE A 209 22.32 -21.19 0.22
N ASN A 210 21.38 -22.07 -0.15
CA ASN A 210 20.13 -21.65 -0.78
C ASN A 210 19.32 -20.81 0.22
N VAL A 211 18.80 -19.68 -0.25
CA VAL A 211 17.89 -18.83 0.54
C VAL A 211 16.54 -19.52 0.64
N ALA A 212 16.14 -19.87 1.85
CA ALA A 212 14.92 -20.62 2.13
C ALA A 212 13.82 -19.80 2.82
N THR A 213 14.15 -18.60 3.32
CA THR A 213 13.26 -17.80 4.15
C THR A 213 13.27 -16.33 3.77
N ASP A 214 12.15 -15.66 4.05
CA ASP A 214 12.03 -14.19 4.10
C ASP A 214 11.73 -13.79 5.55
N SER A 215 11.98 -12.51 5.88
CA SER A 215 11.61 -11.92 7.17
C SER A 215 10.29 -11.16 7.05
N LEU A 216 9.46 -11.27 8.08
CA LEU A 216 8.25 -10.49 8.26
C LEU A 216 8.40 -9.72 9.58
N PHE A 217 8.66 -8.41 9.51
CA PHE A 217 8.84 -7.57 10.69
C PHE A 217 7.49 -7.07 11.19
N LEU A 218 7.22 -7.28 12.48
CA LEU A 218 6.02 -6.79 13.17
C LEU A 218 6.38 -5.61 14.06
N TYR A 219 5.76 -4.48 13.79
CA TYR A 219 5.77 -3.27 14.64
C TYR A 219 4.37 -2.90 15.08
N SER A 220 4.28 -2.25 16.22
CA SER A 220 3.05 -1.61 16.70
C SER A 220 3.20 -0.09 16.76
N LYS A 221 2.07 0.64 16.73
CA LYS A 221 2.07 2.09 16.89
C LYS A 221 2.34 2.53 18.34
N SER A 222 1.99 1.68 19.32
CA SER A 222 2.15 1.95 20.75
C SER A 222 2.48 0.68 21.54
N SER A 223 2.62 0.82 22.85
CA SER A 223 2.88 -0.32 23.76
C SER A 223 1.70 -1.29 23.88
N SER A 224 0.49 -0.88 23.52
CA SER A 224 -0.75 -1.64 23.72
C SER A 224 -1.49 -1.89 22.40
N PRO A 225 -0.91 -2.66 21.45
CA PRO A 225 -1.58 -3.02 20.22
C PRO A 225 -2.70 -4.03 20.44
N VAL A 226 -3.62 -4.11 19.48
CA VAL A 226 -4.52 -5.26 19.39
C VAL A 226 -3.68 -6.47 18.96
N PHE A 227 -3.67 -7.49 19.81
CA PHE A 227 -2.99 -8.76 19.52
C PHE A 227 -3.82 -9.92 20.05
N ASN A 228 -4.20 -10.83 19.16
CA ASN A 228 -4.95 -12.03 19.45
C ASN A 228 -4.01 -13.24 19.34
N GLU A 229 -3.79 -13.94 20.43
CA GLU A 229 -2.96 -15.13 20.44
C GLU A 229 -3.49 -16.16 19.42
N GLN A 230 -2.60 -16.67 18.59
CA GLN A 230 -2.92 -17.75 17.65
C GLN A 230 -2.41 -19.06 18.20
N LEU A 231 -3.25 -20.09 18.07
CA LEU A 231 -2.91 -21.44 18.50
C LEU A 231 -2.72 -22.33 17.27
N ARG A 232 -1.82 -23.28 17.36
CA ARG A 232 -1.66 -24.35 16.35
C ARG A 232 -1.58 -25.69 17.04
N GLY A 233 -2.03 -26.74 16.35
CA GLY A 233 -1.84 -28.10 16.80
C GLY A 233 -0.36 -28.36 17.10
N ARG A 234 -0.06 -29.03 18.20
CA ARG A 234 1.29 -29.31 18.61
C ARG A 234 2.00 -30.15 17.56
N LEU A 235 3.16 -29.68 17.13
CA LEU A 235 4.00 -30.41 16.17
C LEU A 235 5.01 -31.27 16.91
N CYS A 236 5.22 -32.50 16.45
CA CYS A 236 6.30 -33.35 16.88
C CYS A 236 7.65 -32.68 16.50
N SER A 237 8.53 -32.50 17.48
CA SER A 237 9.87 -31.91 17.28
C SER A 237 10.76 -32.70 16.33
N PHE A 238 10.43 -33.96 16.09
CA PHE A 238 11.21 -34.85 15.24
C PHE A 238 10.69 -34.96 13.81
N CYS A 239 9.39 -35.15 13.62
CA CYS A 239 8.77 -35.33 12.28
C CYS A 239 7.92 -34.18 11.79
N GLY A 240 7.64 -33.17 12.63
CA GLY A 240 6.81 -32.01 12.27
C GLY A 240 5.30 -32.29 12.12
N GLN A 241 4.84 -33.50 12.43
CA GLN A 241 3.42 -33.86 12.40
C GLN A 241 2.72 -33.47 13.70
N THR A 242 1.43 -33.21 13.66
CA THR A 242 0.59 -33.04 14.86
C THR A 242 0.67 -34.27 15.74
N THR A 243 0.83 -34.05 17.04
CA THR A 243 0.90 -35.11 18.06
C THR A 243 -0.38 -35.15 18.88
N ASP A 244 -0.78 -36.38 19.25
CA ASP A 244 -1.85 -36.56 20.23
C ASP A 244 -1.47 -35.96 21.59
N PRO A 245 -2.45 -35.60 22.42
CA PRO A 245 -2.22 -35.11 23.79
C PRO A 245 -1.35 -36.07 24.58
N GLN A 246 -0.34 -35.55 25.27
CA GLN A 246 0.58 -36.33 26.05
C GLN A 246 0.53 -35.93 27.53
N TRP A 247 0.61 -36.94 28.41
CA TRP A 247 0.78 -36.71 29.81
C TRP A 247 2.25 -36.47 30.14
N LEU A 248 2.54 -35.34 30.75
CA LEU A 248 3.91 -34.92 31.10
C LEU A 248 4.01 -34.63 32.59
N PRO A 249 5.20 -34.89 33.20
CA PRO A 249 5.42 -34.54 34.60
C PRO A 249 5.24 -33.04 34.84
N MET A 250 4.58 -32.69 35.92
CA MET A 250 4.32 -31.29 36.34
C MET A 250 5.56 -30.55 36.84
N THR A 251 6.74 -31.12 36.73
CA THR A 251 7.99 -30.54 37.21
C THR A 251 8.96 -30.26 36.07
N SER A 252 9.64 -29.11 36.12
CA SER A 252 10.69 -28.69 35.19
C SER A 252 12.08 -28.70 35.84
N PRO A 253 13.16 -28.92 35.07
CA PRO A 253 14.52 -28.84 35.59
C PRO A 253 14.88 -27.43 36.09
N GLY A 254 15.79 -27.39 37.08
CA GLY A 254 16.29 -26.15 37.64
C GLY A 254 15.72 -25.84 39.02
N VAL A 255 16.46 -25.03 39.77
CA VAL A 255 16.04 -24.61 41.10
C VAL A 255 15.50 -23.21 41.00
N ARG A 256 14.18 -23.09 41.13
CA ARG A 256 13.50 -21.81 41.45
C ARG A 256 12.99 -21.92 42.83
N ASN A 257 12.94 -20.82 43.60
CA ASN A 257 12.42 -20.85 44.96
C ASN A 257 11.00 -21.45 44.92
N PRO A 258 10.82 -22.71 45.36
CA PRO A 258 9.59 -23.41 45.05
C PRO A 258 8.61 -23.21 46.16
N PRO A 259 7.58 -22.45 45.97
CA PRO A 259 6.47 -22.55 46.89
C PRO A 259 5.90 -23.95 46.75
N GLU A 260 5.60 -24.56 47.87
CA GLU A 260 4.73 -25.74 47.99
C GLU A 260 3.47 -25.58 47.15
N ARG A 261 2.96 -26.60 46.52
CA ARG A 261 1.73 -26.64 45.72
C ARG A 261 0.77 -27.68 46.28
N ILE A 262 -0.51 -27.37 46.19
CA ILE A 262 -1.59 -28.34 46.38
C ILE A 262 -1.93 -28.92 45.00
N ILE A 263 -1.76 -30.23 44.86
CA ILE A 263 -1.99 -30.95 43.61
C ILE A 263 -2.86 -32.16 43.94
N LEU A 264 -4.03 -32.28 43.32
CA LEU A 264 -5.03 -33.32 43.62
C LEU A 264 -5.33 -33.42 45.09
N GLY A 265 -5.44 -32.29 45.80
CA GLY A 265 -5.73 -32.20 47.23
C GLY A 265 -4.56 -32.52 48.15
N GLN A 266 -3.38 -32.88 47.63
CA GLN A 266 -2.19 -33.16 48.40
C GLN A 266 -1.16 -32.03 48.33
N LYS A 267 -0.64 -31.65 49.46
CA LYS A 267 0.38 -30.61 49.62
C LYS A 267 1.74 -31.23 49.37
N MET A 268 2.50 -30.73 48.36
CA MET A 268 3.75 -31.31 47.92
C MET A 268 4.79 -30.25 47.64
N LEU A 269 6.05 -30.55 47.90
CA LEU A 269 7.23 -29.84 47.38
C LEU A 269 7.78 -30.57 46.13
N PRO A 270 8.43 -29.85 45.23
CA PRO A 270 9.02 -30.50 44.05
C PRO A 270 10.21 -31.40 44.41
N PRO A 271 10.60 -32.36 43.52
CA PRO A 271 11.79 -33.14 43.68
C PRO A 271 13.07 -32.28 43.69
N ARG A 272 14.14 -32.77 44.31
CA ARG A 272 15.44 -32.10 44.36
C ARG A 272 15.94 -31.76 42.95
N GLY A 273 16.36 -30.51 42.72
CA GLY A 273 16.85 -30.04 41.42
C GLY A 273 15.74 -29.71 40.39
N ARG A 274 14.48 -29.74 40.82
CA ARG A 274 13.33 -29.40 39.95
C ARG A 274 12.47 -28.38 40.65
N HIS A 275 11.54 -27.79 39.87
CA HIS A 275 10.50 -26.90 40.39
C HIS A 275 9.14 -27.24 39.73
N TRP A 276 8.06 -26.82 40.31
CA TRP A 276 6.73 -26.95 39.73
C TRP A 276 6.59 -26.05 38.51
N THR A 277 6.12 -26.61 37.38
CA THR A 277 5.99 -25.91 36.11
C THR A 277 4.93 -24.81 36.18
N PHE A 278 3.89 -25.00 37.00
CA PHE A 278 2.71 -24.12 37.02
C PHE A 278 2.52 -23.41 38.38
N THR A 279 1.83 -22.26 38.31
CA THR A 279 1.32 -21.55 39.53
C THR A 279 0.16 -22.32 40.14
N GLN A 280 -0.17 -22.03 41.41
CA GLN A 280 -1.26 -22.70 42.06
C GLN A 280 -2.61 -22.49 41.37
N ASP A 281 -2.89 -21.25 40.94
CA ASP A 281 -4.17 -20.92 40.26
C ASP A 281 -4.30 -21.71 38.95
N ARG A 282 -3.22 -21.86 38.22
CA ARG A 282 -3.22 -22.65 36.97
C ARG A 282 -3.43 -24.14 37.26
N ILE A 283 -2.85 -24.65 38.33
CA ILE A 283 -3.06 -26.04 38.76
C ILE A 283 -4.54 -26.28 39.07
N VAL A 284 -5.17 -25.41 39.86
CA VAL A 284 -6.61 -25.51 40.21
C VAL A 284 -7.48 -25.50 38.93
N THR A 285 -7.16 -24.62 37.97
CA THR A 285 -7.89 -24.59 36.72
C THR A 285 -7.75 -25.90 35.95
N MET A 286 -6.52 -26.42 35.84
CA MET A 286 -6.27 -27.67 35.11
C MET A 286 -6.85 -28.90 35.80
N GLU A 287 -6.99 -28.89 37.15
CA GLU A 287 -7.72 -29.92 37.89
C GLU A 287 -9.22 -29.89 37.55
N GLN A 288 -9.82 -28.70 37.52
CA GLN A 288 -11.22 -28.53 37.12
C GLN A 288 -11.49 -28.97 35.68
N GLU A 289 -10.52 -28.79 34.80
CA GLU A 289 -10.52 -29.24 33.40
C GLU A 289 -10.27 -30.75 33.25
N GLY A 290 -9.97 -31.48 34.35
CA GLY A 290 -9.62 -32.92 34.28
C GLY A 290 -8.26 -33.20 33.64
N ARG A 291 -7.36 -32.24 33.62
CA ARG A 291 -6.06 -32.26 32.94
C ARG A 291 -4.88 -32.56 33.88
N ILE A 292 -5.13 -32.96 35.08
CA ILE A 292 -4.11 -33.41 36.03
C ILE A 292 -4.46 -34.82 36.47
N ARG A 293 -3.44 -35.68 36.52
CA ARG A 293 -3.55 -37.07 37.05
C ARG A 293 -2.32 -37.45 37.84
N ASN A 294 -2.45 -38.50 38.60
CA ASN A 294 -1.34 -39.16 39.31
C ASN A 294 -1.53 -40.68 39.23
N GLU A 295 -1.40 -41.25 38.01
CA GLU A 295 -1.69 -42.66 37.74
C GLU A 295 -0.43 -43.54 37.63
N ASN A 296 0.75 -42.92 37.51
CA ASN A 296 1.96 -43.69 37.43
C ASN A 296 2.40 -44.25 38.79
N THR A 297 3.12 -45.36 38.75
CA THR A 297 3.54 -46.08 39.98
C THR A 297 4.93 -45.69 40.45
N SER A 298 5.58 -44.70 39.88
CA SER A 298 6.90 -44.22 40.25
C SER A 298 6.91 -43.70 41.68
N THR A 299 7.97 -44.00 42.43
CA THR A 299 8.18 -43.42 43.74
C THR A 299 9.27 -42.35 43.67
N TRP A 300 9.04 -41.22 44.31
CA TRP A 300 10.00 -40.11 44.33
C TRP A 300 10.01 -39.43 45.70
N THR A 301 11.06 -38.68 45.98
CA THR A 301 11.24 -37.98 47.26
C THR A 301 11.29 -36.49 46.96
N ASP A 302 10.51 -35.72 47.71
CA ASP A 302 10.45 -34.26 47.60
C ASP A 302 11.63 -33.57 48.32
N LEU A 303 11.64 -32.24 48.28
CA LEU A 303 12.67 -31.43 48.94
C LEU A 303 12.68 -31.53 50.46
N ALA A 304 11.53 -31.88 51.10
CA ALA A 304 11.43 -32.10 52.52
C ALA A 304 11.91 -33.48 52.95
N GLY A 305 12.08 -34.41 52.01
CA GLY A 305 12.44 -35.81 52.29
C GLY A 305 11.25 -36.75 52.32
N ASP A 306 10.05 -36.27 52.06
CA ASP A 306 8.85 -37.09 52.07
C ASP A 306 8.74 -37.94 50.79
N ARG A 307 8.34 -39.20 50.99
CA ARG A 307 8.16 -40.16 49.89
C ARG A 307 6.73 -40.09 49.34
N HIS A 308 6.67 -39.90 48.05
CA HIS A 308 5.42 -39.88 47.29
C HIS A 308 5.34 -41.03 46.28
N ARG A 309 4.13 -41.53 46.04
CA ARG A 309 3.84 -42.53 45.02
C ARG A 309 3.08 -41.81 43.86
N GLY A 310 3.59 -41.98 42.66
CA GLY A 310 3.09 -41.31 41.49
C GLY A 310 3.66 -39.89 41.33
N VAL A 311 4.19 -39.57 40.20
CA VAL A 311 4.58 -38.19 39.84
C VAL A 311 3.33 -37.51 39.23
N PRO A 312 2.88 -36.37 39.77
CA PRO A 312 1.78 -35.63 39.15
C PRO A 312 2.11 -35.26 37.68
N GLU A 313 1.19 -35.60 36.81
CA GLU A 313 1.27 -35.36 35.38
C GLU A 313 0.16 -34.42 34.92
N TYR A 314 0.43 -33.61 33.97
CA TYR A 314 -0.57 -32.80 33.28
C TYR A 314 -0.75 -33.24 31.84
N LEU A 315 -2.00 -33.18 31.37
CA LEU A 315 -2.31 -33.40 29.99
C LEU A 315 -1.90 -32.16 29.20
N GLN A 316 -0.87 -32.30 28.39
CA GLN A 316 -0.47 -31.25 27.48
C GLN A 316 -1.52 -31.16 26.37
N THR A 317 -2.14 -29.98 26.22
CA THR A 317 -3.10 -29.73 25.14
C THR A 317 -2.47 -29.85 23.76
N GLU A 318 -3.27 -30.24 22.79
CA GLU A 318 -2.84 -30.32 21.40
C GLU A 318 -2.36 -28.98 20.85
N ASP A 319 -2.96 -27.90 21.36
CA ASP A 319 -2.74 -26.55 20.86
C ASP A 319 -1.58 -25.88 21.60
N THR A 320 -0.63 -25.37 20.81
CA THR A 320 0.47 -24.55 21.30
C THR A 320 0.39 -23.14 20.71
N PRO A 321 0.78 -22.10 21.47
CA PRO A 321 0.90 -20.77 20.91
C PRO A 321 1.82 -20.76 19.67
N VAL A 322 1.39 -20.05 18.64
CA VAL A 322 2.21 -19.84 17.45
C VAL A 322 3.38 -18.93 17.82
N ASP A 323 4.59 -19.40 17.57
CA ASP A 323 5.83 -18.65 17.75
C ASP A 323 6.19 -17.83 16.49
N SER A 324 7.37 -17.21 16.46
CA SER A 324 7.87 -16.42 15.32
C SER A 324 8.44 -17.26 14.16
N SER A 325 8.42 -18.59 14.24
CA SER A 325 8.82 -19.47 13.14
C SER A 325 7.58 -19.98 12.39
N TRP A 326 7.25 -19.31 11.27
CA TRP A 326 6.10 -19.68 10.44
C TRP A 326 6.51 -20.51 9.22
N THR A 327 7.51 -21.37 9.42
CA THR A 327 7.96 -22.29 8.37
C THR A 327 7.01 -23.47 8.12
N ASP A 328 5.97 -23.59 8.93
CA ASP A 328 4.83 -24.47 8.74
C ASP A 328 3.91 -24.05 7.58
N LEU A 329 3.98 -22.77 7.17
CA LEU A 329 3.22 -22.23 6.06
C LEU A 329 4.02 -22.22 4.76
N LYS A 330 3.31 -22.31 3.63
CA LYS A 330 3.94 -22.14 2.30
C LYS A 330 4.34 -20.67 2.12
N GLY A 331 5.45 -20.40 1.43
CA GLY A 331 5.94 -19.05 1.20
C GLY A 331 5.16 -18.30 0.10
N TYR A 332 5.19 -18.83 -1.11
CA TYR A 332 4.48 -18.30 -2.27
C TYR A 332 3.65 -19.40 -2.96
N VAL A 333 2.55 -18.98 -3.54
CA VAL A 333 1.75 -19.83 -4.43
C VAL A 333 2.09 -19.44 -5.87
N ARG A 334 2.42 -20.42 -6.71
CA ARG A 334 2.52 -20.18 -8.15
C ARG A 334 1.11 -20.08 -8.72
N SER A 335 0.73 -18.86 -9.05
CA SER A 335 -0.52 -18.60 -9.77
C SER A 335 -0.21 -18.32 -11.23
N ALA A 336 -1.05 -18.84 -12.13
CA ALA A 336 -0.98 -18.50 -13.56
C ALA A 336 -1.50 -17.07 -13.84
N ARG A 337 -2.00 -16.37 -12.83
CA ARG A 337 -2.67 -15.07 -12.95
C ARG A 337 -1.81 -13.89 -12.54
N TYR A 338 -0.93 -14.11 -11.54
CA TYR A 338 -0.05 -13.08 -11.02
C TYR A 338 1.30 -13.70 -10.61
N PRO A 339 2.46 -13.13 -10.97
CA PRO A 339 3.76 -13.76 -10.81
C PRO A 339 4.15 -14.10 -9.36
N THR A 340 3.73 -13.27 -8.42
CA THR A 340 4.01 -13.45 -6.98
C THR A 340 2.70 -13.34 -6.20
N GLU A 341 2.31 -14.44 -5.57
CA GLU A 341 1.07 -14.50 -4.79
C GLU A 341 1.37 -15.07 -3.40
N ASN A 342 0.98 -14.32 -2.37
CA ASN A 342 1.03 -14.81 -0.99
C ASN A 342 -0.03 -15.89 -0.76
N PRO A 343 0.26 -16.95 0.04
CA PRO A 343 -0.77 -17.90 0.43
C PRO A 343 -1.79 -17.24 1.37
N GLU A 344 -3.04 -17.59 1.22
CA GLU A 344 -4.12 -17.03 2.06
C GLU A 344 -3.93 -17.40 3.54
N GLU A 345 -3.36 -18.58 3.84
CA GLU A 345 -3.09 -19.04 5.20
C GLU A 345 -2.10 -18.14 5.96
N LEU A 346 -1.13 -17.55 5.26
CA LEU A 346 -0.21 -16.57 5.84
C LEU A 346 -0.95 -15.31 6.24
N LEU A 347 -1.76 -14.78 5.32
CA LEU A 347 -2.52 -13.55 5.54
C LEU A 347 -3.64 -13.74 6.57
N GLU A 348 -4.25 -14.94 6.64
CA GLU A 348 -5.19 -15.30 7.68
C GLU A 348 -4.55 -15.15 9.08
N ARG A 349 -3.37 -15.74 9.27
CA ARG A 349 -2.66 -15.65 10.55
C ARG A 349 -2.30 -14.21 10.91
N VAL A 350 -1.83 -13.41 9.96
CA VAL A 350 -1.53 -11.98 10.14
C VAL A 350 -2.79 -11.21 10.55
N ILE A 351 -3.89 -11.37 9.82
CA ILE A 351 -5.12 -10.59 10.03
C ILE A 351 -5.81 -10.98 11.33
N LEU A 352 -5.87 -12.28 11.64
CA LEU A 352 -6.45 -12.75 12.91
C LEU A 352 -5.64 -12.28 14.11
N SER A 353 -4.30 -12.28 14.02
CA SER A 353 -3.43 -11.86 15.14
C SER A 353 -3.60 -10.39 15.51
N SER A 354 -3.86 -9.48 14.54
CA SER A 354 -3.74 -8.04 14.80
C SER A 354 -4.97 -7.22 14.42
N SER A 355 -6.14 -7.87 14.30
CA SER A 355 -7.41 -7.18 14.05
C SER A 355 -8.62 -8.00 14.53
N VAL A 356 -9.76 -7.34 14.61
CA VAL A 356 -11.07 -7.97 14.85
C VAL A 356 -12.02 -7.68 13.67
N ALA A 357 -13.16 -8.39 13.63
CA ALA A 357 -14.17 -8.15 12.59
C ALA A 357 -14.61 -6.68 12.58
N GLY A 358 -14.73 -6.10 11.39
CA GLY A 358 -15.09 -4.68 11.21
C GLY A 358 -13.92 -3.69 11.29
N ASP A 359 -12.71 -4.10 11.67
CA ASP A 359 -11.51 -3.26 11.61
C ASP A 359 -11.06 -3.01 10.17
N ILE A 360 -10.27 -1.96 9.96
CA ILE A 360 -9.73 -1.58 8.65
C ILE A 360 -8.34 -2.20 8.47
N VAL A 361 -8.18 -2.97 7.39
CA VAL A 361 -6.91 -3.52 6.91
C VAL A 361 -6.47 -2.75 5.67
N LEU A 362 -5.22 -2.29 5.66
CA LEU A 362 -4.60 -1.61 4.51
C LEU A 362 -3.47 -2.45 3.93
N ASP A 363 -3.49 -2.64 2.63
CA ASP A 363 -2.35 -3.11 1.85
C ASP A 363 -1.97 -2.04 0.82
N ALA A 364 -0.81 -1.42 1.03
CA ALA A 364 -0.32 -0.33 0.16
C ALA A 364 0.49 -0.85 -1.04
N PHE A 365 0.69 -2.18 -1.16
CA PHE A 365 1.32 -2.87 -2.28
C PHE A 365 0.50 -4.11 -2.61
N ALA A 366 -0.77 -3.88 -2.97
CA ALA A 366 -1.81 -4.92 -2.97
C ALA A 366 -1.56 -6.09 -3.94
N GLY A 367 -0.82 -5.88 -5.03
CA GLY A 367 -0.40 -6.90 -5.99
C GLY A 367 -1.56 -7.78 -6.46
N SER A 368 -1.53 -9.07 -6.11
CA SER A 368 -2.60 -10.00 -6.44
C SER A 368 -3.86 -9.87 -5.57
N GLY A 369 -3.83 -9.03 -4.51
CA GLY A 369 -4.94 -8.77 -3.58
C GLY A 369 -5.26 -9.89 -2.60
N THR A 370 -4.31 -10.76 -2.28
CA THR A 370 -4.55 -11.86 -1.33
C THR A 370 -4.90 -11.33 0.06
N SER A 371 -4.20 -10.29 0.55
CA SER A 371 -4.47 -9.62 1.82
C SER A 371 -5.92 -9.10 1.91
N LEU A 372 -6.39 -8.47 0.83
CA LEU A 372 -7.73 -7.92 0.73
C LEU A 372 -8.79 -9.01 0.71
N ALA A 373 -8.53 -10.09 -0.06
CA ALA A 373 -9.42 -11.24 -0.15
C ALA A 373 -9.59 -11.94 1.21
N VAL A 374 -8.50 -12.11 1.96
CA VAL A 374 -8.55 -12.70 3.30
C VAL A 374 -9.22 -11.75 4.29
N ALA A 375 -8.96 -10.44 4.21
CA ALA A 375 -9.66 -9.45 5.03
C ALA A 375 -11.18 -9.52 4.82
N GLU A 376 -11.64 -9.63 3.55
CA GLU A 376 -13.06 -9.79 3.23
C GLU A 376 -13.64 -11.08 3.82
N LYS A 377 -12.97 -12.23 3.63
CA LYS A 377 -13.41 -13.54 4.17
C LYS A 377 -13.54 -13.54 5.69
N LEU A 378 -12.66 -12.79 6.36
CA LEU A 378 -12.64 -12.65 7.81
C LEU A 378 -13.52 -11.49 8.33
N ASN A 379 -14.36 -10.91 7.47
CA ASN A 379 -15.26 -9.82 7.81
C ASN A 379 -14.57 -8.53 8.27
N ARG A 380 -13.35 -8.25 7.77
CA ARG A 380 -12.68 -6.97 7.94
C ARG A 380 -13.08 -6.03 6.81
N ARG A 381 -12.92 -4.73 7.03
CA ARG A 381 -12.96 -3.69 5.98
C ARG A 381 -11.56 -3.56 5.40
N TRP A 382 -11.46 -3.25 4.12
CA TRP A 382 -10.15 -3.21 3.49
C TRP A 382 -9.96 -2.01 2.57
N ILE A 383 -8.70 -1.59 2.44
CA ILE A 383 -8.22 -0.62 1.47
C ILE A 383 -7.00 -1.25 0.79
N GLY A 384 -7.01 -1.33 -0.53
CA GLY A 384 -5.90 -1.80 -1.34
C GLY A 384 -5.40 -0.71 -2.27
N ILE A 385 -4.09 -0.53 -2.36
CA ILE A 385 -3.47 0.44 -3.27
C ILE A 385 -2.46 -0.31 -4.13
N ASP A 386 -2.52 -0.07 -5.45
CA ASP A 386 -1.50 -0.57 -6.38
C ASP A 386 -1.33 0.37 -7.57
N CYS A 387 -0.10 0.46 -8.07
CA CYS A 387 0.24 1.26 -9.24
C CYS A 387 0.14 0.48 -10.56
N GLY A 388 -0.05 -0.84 -10.52
CA GLY A 388 -0.15 -1.72 -11.67
C GLY A 388 -1.59 -1.96 -12.12
N LYS A 389 -1.92 -1.67 -13.36
CA LYS A 389 -3.25 -1.99 -13.92
C LYS A 389 -3.55 -3.48 -13.90
N LEU A 390 -2.53 -4.31 -14.11
CA LEU A 390 -2.66 -5.77 -13.98
C LEU A 390 -3.08 -6.18 -12.57
N ALA A 391 -2.49 -5.59 -11.54
CA ALA A 391 -2.86 -5.82 -10.15
C ALA A 391 -4.33 -5.46 -9.91
N ILE A 392 -4.75 -4.28 -10.35
CA ILE A 392 -6.14 -3.82 -10.22
C ILE A 392 -7.15 -4.80 -10.84
N TYR A 393 -6.92 -5.24 -12.08
CA TYR A 393 -7.82 -6.21 -12.72
C TYR A 393 -7.77 -7.60 -12.08
N THR A 394 -6.60 -8.01 -11.58
CA THR A 394 -6.46 -9.27 -10.83
C THR A 394 -7.23 -9.23 -9.52
N ILE A 395 -7.14 -8.12 -8.77
CA ILE A 395 -7.89 -7.91 -7.52
C ILE A 395 -9.39 -7.88 -7.81
N GLN A 396 -9.81 -7.12 -8.82
CA GLN A 396 -11.23 -7.06 -9.23
C GLN A 396 -11.77 -8.46 -9.51
N LYS A 397 -11.09 -9.25 -10.36
CA LYS A 397 -11.47 -10.64 -10.64
C LYS A 397 -11.53 -11.49 -9.38
N ARG A 398 -10.54 -11.38 -8.50
CA ARG A 398 -10.48 -12.12 -7.24
C ARG A 398 -11.68 -11.81 -6.36
N MET A 399 -12.02 -10.53 -6.18
CA MET A 399 -13.14 -10.10 -5.33
C MET A 399 -14.49 -10.55 -5.86
N LEU A 400 -14.69 -10.51 -7.18
CA LEU A 400 -15.93 -10.96 -7.83
C LEU A 400 -16.09 -12.49 -7.82
N ASN A 401 -15.00 -13.26 -7.63
CA ASN A 401 -14.99 -14.72 -7.63
C ASN A 401 -14.56 -15.32 -6.28
N LEU A 402 -14.81 -14.62 -5.18
CA LEU A 402 -14.42 -15.04 -3.84
C LEU A 402 -15.21 -16.29 -3.39
N ARG A 403 -14.54 -17.12 -2.56
CA ARG A 403 -15.16 -18.24 -1.87
C ARG A 403 -14.95 -18.13 -0.36
N GLU A 404 -15.86 -18.69 0.43
CA GLU A 404 -15.94 -18.50 1.88
C GLU A 404 -14.67 -18.92 2.64
N LYS A 405 -14.03 -20.02 2.22
CA LYS A 405 -12.92 -20.63 2.97
C LYS A 405 -11.57 -20.17 2.45
N ILE A 406 -10.59 -20.17 3.34
CA ILE A 406 -9.17 -19.94 3.02
C ILE A 406 -8.69 -20.99 1.98
N GLY A 407 -7.79 -20.57 1.10
CA GLY A 407 -7.39 -21.34 -0.06
C GLY A 407 -8.43 -21.31 -1.20
N ASN A 408 -9.33 -20.34 -1.16
CA ASN A 408 -10.42 -20.11 -2.12
C ASN A 408 -11.30 -21.36 -2.35
N LYS A 409 -11.71 -21.99 -1.24
CA LYS A 409 -12.57 -23.20 -1.20
C LYS A 409 -13.96 -22.85 -0.65
N GLY A 410 -14.89 -23.80 -0.72
CA GLY A 410 -16.24 -23.63 -0.19
C GLY A 410 -17.21 -23.04 -1.21
N LYS A 411 -18.32 -22.47 -0.73
CA LYS A 411 -19.33 -21.81 -1.55
C LYS A 411 -18.85 -20.44 -2.04
N PRO A 412 -19.44 -19.90 -3.13
CA PRO A 412 -19.21 -18.51 -3.52
C PRO A 412 -19.55 -17.56 -2.35
N LEU A 413 -18.69 -16.59 -2.13
CA LEU A 413 -18.89 -15.52 -1.16
C LEU A 413 -19.15 -14.22 -1.92
N ASN A 414 -20.28 -13.59 -1.67
CA ASN A 414 -20.54 -12.25 -2.18
C ASN A 414 -19.71 -11.24 -1.36
N ALA A 415 -18.70 -10.68 -2.00
CA ALA A 415 -17.89 -9.64 -1.37
C ALA A 415 -18.75 -8.42 -1.01
N LYS A 416 -18.40 -7.74 0.08
CA LYS A 416 -18.98 -6.43 0.40
C LYS A 416 -18.73 -5.45 -0.74
N PRO A 417 -19.59 -4.42 -0.90
CA PRO A 417 -19.38 -3.43 -1.95
C PRO A 417 -18.00 -2.79 -1.85
N PHE A 418 -17.37 -2.63 -3.00
CA PHE A 418 -16.11 -1.91 -3.10
C PHE A 418 -16.10 -0.97 -4.31
N THR A 419 -15.36 0.12 -4.19
CA THR A 419 -15.21 1.11 -5.26
C THR A 419 -13.77 1.15 -5.72
N LEU A 420 -13.58 1.10 -7.03
CA LEU A 420 -12.31 1.38 -7.69
C LEU A 420 -12.14 2.89 -7.84
N TYR A 421 -11.00 3.40 -7.40
CA TYR A 421 -10.62 4.80 -7.52
C TYR A 421 -9.35 4.96 -8.36
N ASN A 422 -9.29 6.02 -9.13
CA ASN A 422 -8.05 6.52 -9.70
C ASN A 422 -7.44 7.59 -8.78
N ALA A 423 -6.13 7.49 -8.56
CA ALA A 423 -5.32 8.44 -7.80
C ALA A 423 -4.12 8.86 -8.64
N GLY A 424 -4.19 10.03 -9.29
CA GLY A 424 -3.12 10.57 -10.12
C GLY A 424 -3.29 10.38 -11.64
N LEU A 425 -4.15 9.48 -12.11
CA LEU A 425 -4.51 9.36 -13.53
C LEU A 425 -6.03 9.51 -13.69
N TYR A 426 -6.48 10.67 -14.20
CA TYR A 426 -7.89 11.06 -14.14
C TYR A 426 -8.60 11.06 -15.49
N ASP A 427 -9.88 10.69 -15.48
CA ASP A 427 -10.79 10.90 -16.59
C ASP A 427 -11.35 12.33 -16.52
N PHE A 428 -10.91 13.19 -17.46
CA PHE A 428 -11.30 14.58 -17.50
C PHE A 428 -12.78 14.76 -17.86
N GLU A 429 -13.35 13.93 -18.71
CA GLU A 429 -14.77 14.05 -19.10
C GLU A 429 -15.67 13.74 -17.91
N THR A 430 -15.31 12.76 -17.09
CA THR A 430 -16.02 12.47 -15.83
C THR A 430 -15.89 13.63 -14.83
N LEU A 431 -14.70 14.26 -14.73
CA LEU A 431 -14.54 15.43 -13.86
C LEU A 431 -15.42 16.62 -14.27
N ARG A 432 -15.60 16.81 -15.56
CA ARG A 432 -16.48 17.89 -16.09
C ARG A 432 -17.96 17.68 -15.80
N GLN A 433 -18.37 16.47 -15.43
CA GLN A 433 -19.76 16.15 -15.10
C GLN A 433 -20.09 16.32 -13.62
N LEU A 434 -19.09 16.61 -12.78
CA LEU A 434 -19.29 16.80 -11.36
C LEU A 434 -20.11 18.05 -11.05
N PRO A 435 -20.97 18.02 -10.02
CA PRO A 435 -21.56 19.22 -9.46
C PRO A 435 -20.50 20.22 -9.02
N TRP A 436 -20.86 21.52 -8.93
CA TRP A 436 -19.92 22.59 -8.58
C TRP A 436 -19.03 22.28 -7.38
N GLU A 437 -19.59 21.83 -6.27
CA GLU A 437 -18.82 21.52 -5.04
C GLU A 437 -17.80 20.41 -5.27
N GLY A 438 -18.15 19.38 -6.04
CA GLY A 438 -17.23 18.30 -6.42
C GLY A 438 -16.10 18.78 -7.33
N TRP A 439 -16.44 19.58 -8.35
CA TRP A 439 -15.47 20.22 -9.24
C TRP A 439 -14.51 21.13 -8.46
N ARG A 440 -15.07 22.04 -7.65
CA ARG A 440 -14.30 22.96 -6.81
C ARG A 440 -13.33 22.22 -5.89
N SER A 441 -13.81 21.20 -5.18
CA SER A 441 -13.02 20.40 -4.27
C SER A 441 -11.85 19.71 -4.98
N ILE A 442 -12.12 19.04 -6.11
CA ILE A 442 -11.07 18.37 -6.89
C ILE A 442 -10.10 19.38 -7.50
N ALA A 443 -10.58 20.49 -8.04
CA ALA A 443 -9.74 21.55 -8.61
C ALA A 443 -8.75 22.10 -7.57
N LEU A 444 -9.21 22.35 -6.35
CA LEU A 444 -8.35 22.78 -5.25
C LEU A 444 -7.32 21.71 -4.88
N GLN A 445 -7.72 20.44 -4.77
CA GLN A 445 -6.84 19.33 -4.44
C GLN A 445 -5.77 19.08 -5.51
N LEU A 446 -6.13 19.12 -6.80
CA LEU A 446 -5.19 18.95 -7.91
C LEU A 446 -4.01 19.92 -7.85
N PHE A 447 -4.23 21.12 -7.35
CA PHE A 447 -3.19 22.15 -7.26
C PHE A 447 -2.74 22.44 -5.82
N GLU A 448 -2.94 21.52 -4.89
CA GLU A 448 -2.50 21.62 -3.48
C GLU A 448 -3.00 22.88 -2.77
N CYS A 449 -4.21 23.28 -3.08
CA CYS A 449 -4.82 24.44 -2.46
C CYS A 449 -5.60 24.02 -1.22
N LYS A 450 -5.51 24.81 -0.16
CA LYS A 450 -6.35 24.66 1.02
C LYS A 450 -7.77 25.13 0.70
N ASP A 451 -8.77 24.38 1.13
CA ASP A 451 -10.16 24.77 1.08
C ASP A 451 -10.45 25.80 2.19
N GLU A 452 -10.16 27.06 1.91
CA GLU A 452 -10.35 28.22 2.80
C GLU A 452 -11.09 29.33 2.06
N PRO A 453 -12.41 29.20 1.85
CA PRO A 453 -13.19 30.21 1.15
C PRO A 453 -13.19 31.52 1.91
N HIS A 454 -12.92 32.63 1.22
CA HIS A 454 -12.88 33.97 1.80
C HIS A 454 -13.28 35.04 0.79
N LYS A 455 -13.54 36.26 1.25
CA LYS A 455 -13.94 37.39 0.39
C LYS A 455 -12.87 38.45 0.38
N ILE A 456 -12.59 39.01 -0.80
CA ILE A 456 -11.76 40.18 -1.00
C ILE A 456 -12.60 41.22 -1.76
N ARG A 457 -12.91 42.35 -1.12
CA ARG A 457 -13.79 43.42 -1.69
C ARG A 457 -15.11 42.90 -2.30
N GLY A 458 -15.69 41.90 -1.67
CA GLY A 458 -16.94 41.26 -2.15
C GLY A 458 -16.76 40.13 -3.14
N PHE A 459 -15.58 39.95 -3.72
CA PHE A 459 -15.25 38.79 -4.56
C PHE A 459 -15.06 37.55 -3.73
N GLN A 460 -15.72 36.44 -4.08
CA GLN A 460 -15.55 35.15 -3.45
C GLN A 460 -14.28 34.47 -3.98
N MET A 461 -13.37 34.12 -3.09
CA MET A 461 -12.23 33.25 -3.35
C MET A 461 -12.49 31.87 -2.75
N ASP A 462 -12.06 30.81 -3.43
CA ASP A 462 -12.41 29.43 -3.10
C ASP A 462 -11.43 28.76 -2.17
N GLY A 463 -10.19 29.24 -2.13
CA GLY A 463 -9.14 28.64 -1.31
C GLY A 463 -7.87 29.46 -1.21
N ARG A 464 -6.83 28.83 -0.63
CA ARG A 464 -5.49 29.42 -0.53
C ARG A 464 -4.42 28.43 -0.98
N ARG A 465 -3.40 28.95 -1.66
CA ARG A 465 -2.17 28.25 -2.00
C ARG A 465 -0.96 29.04 -1.51
N GLN A 466 -0.18 28.47 -0.59
CA GLN A 466 1.00 29.16 -0.01
C GLN A 466 0.68 30.60 0.47
N GLY A 467 -0.47 30.77 1.15
CA GLY A 467 -0.94 32.06 1.63
C GLY A 467 -1.64 32.95 0.61
N SER A 468 -1.49 32.70 -0.68
CA SER A 468 -2.11 33.46 -1.78
C SER A 468 -3.52 32.95 -2.09
N SER A 469 -4.39 33.85 -2.58
CA SER A 469 -5.78 33.55 -2.89
C SER A 469 -5.94 32.70 -4.16
N VAL A 470 -6.90 31.80 -4.14
CA VAL A 470 -7.26 30.92 -5.25
C VAL A 470 -8.71 31.14 -5.65
N PHE A 471 -8.93 31.30 -6.93
CA PHE A 471 -10.25 31.37 -7.54
C PHE A 471 -10.44 30.14 -8.44
N VAL A 472 -11.53 29.41 -8.26
CA VAL A 472 -11.90 28.27 -9.12
C VAL A 472 -13.00 28.73 -10.06
N PHE A 473 -12.74 28.62 -11.37
CA PHE A 473 -13.72 29.00 -12.39
C PHE A 473 -14.79 27.92 -12.53
N ASP A 474 -16.04 28.33 -12.56
CA ASP A 474 -17.16 27.42 -12.78
C ASP A 474 -17.09 26.80 -14.18
N HIS A 475 -16.93 25.49 -14.24
CA HIS A 475 -16.80 24.75 -15.49
C HIS A 475 -18.09 24.70 -16.34
N PHE A 476 -19.23 24.96 -15.74
CA PHE A 476 -20.50 25.13 -16.47
C PHE A 476 -20.61 26.49 -17.15
N SER A 477 -19.85 27.49 -16.71
CA SER A 477 -19.81 28.81 -17.29
C SER A 477 -19.26 28.74 -18.72
N LYS A 478 -19.94 29.35 -19.66
CA LYS A 478 -19.45 29.53 -21.03
C LYS A 478 -18.57 30.78 -21.19
N GLY A 479 -18.16 31.39 -20.09
CA GLY A 479 -17.29 32.55 -20.06
C GLY A 479 -15.87 32.23 -20.48
N VAL A 480 -15.18 33.22 -21.05
CA VAL A 480 -13.75 33.14 -21.37
C VAL A 480 -12.99 34.05 -20.42
N ILE A 481 -11.96 33.52 -19.78
CA ILE A 481 -11.02 34.30 -18.98
C ILE A 481 -10.01 34.95 -19.93
N SER A 482 -10.30 36.18 -20.34
CA SER A 482 -9.40 36.93 -21.22
C SER A 482 -8.42 37.80 -20.40
N ARG A 483 -7.51 38.51 -21.09
CA ARG A 483 -6.64 39.51 -20.44
C ARG A 483 -7.47 40.65 -19.84
N GLU A 484 -8.51 41.08 -20.51
CA GLU A 484 -9.45 42.08 -20.01
C GLU A 484 -10.12 41.60 -18.72
N THR A 485 -10.57 40.33 -18.67
CA THR A 485 -11.15 39.74 -17.44
C THR A 485 -10.20 39.81 -16.26
N ILE A 486 -8.89 39.51 -16.48
CA ILE A 486 -7.88 39.64 -15.44
C ILE A 486 -7.66 41.13 -15.04
N THR A 487 -7.66 42.01 -16.00
CA THR A 487 -7.54 43.49 -15.74
C THR A 487 -8.71 44.00 -14.92
N ASP A 488 -9.93 43.60 -15.26
CA ASP A 488 -11.13 43.98 -14.52
C ASP A 488 -11.13 43.39 -13.09
N LEU A 489 -10.71 42.16 -12.95
CA LEU A 489 -10.49 41.53 -11.64
C LEU A 489 -9.46 42.30 -10.82
N HIS A 490 -8.32 42.66 -11.42
CA HIS A 490 -7.27 43.44 -10.77
C HIS A 490 -7.80 44.83 -10.36
N THR A 491 -8.53 45.50 -11.23
CA THR A 491 -9.13 46.81 -10.95
C THR A 491 -10.09 46.73 -9.76
N SER A 492 -10.90 45.65 -9.70
CA SER A 492 -11.92 45.45 -8.67
C SER A 492 -11.33 45.08 -7.31
N ILE A 493 -10.33 44.21 -7.27
CA ILE A 493 -9.76 43.65 -6.03
C ILE A 493 -8.54 44.48 -5.60
N GLY A 494 -7.72 44.98 -6.53
CA GLY A 494 -6.55 45.78 -6.31
C GLY A 494 -5.44 45.04 -5.57
N LYS A 495 -4.52 45.78 -4.96
CA LYS A 495 -3.38 45.26 -4.22
C LYS A 495 -3.72 44.43 -2.98
N GLN A 496 -5.00 44.33 -2.59
CA GLN A 496 -5.42 43.50 -1.44
C GLN A 496 -5.31 41.99 -1.72
N ILE A 497 -5.15 41.59 -2.99
CA ILE A 497 -4.95 40.18 -3.37
C ILE A 497 -3.53 39.68 -3.01
N GLY A 498 -2.59 40.58 -2.71
CA GLY A 498 -1.17 40.26 -2.50
C GLY A 498 -0.38 40.20 -3.82
N GLU A 499 0.77 39.55 -3.80
CA GLU A 499 1.65 39.48 -4.98
C GLU A 499 1.24 38.40 -5.99
N ARG A 500 0.40 37.46 -5.59
CA ARG A 500 0.01 36.28 -6.39
C ARG A 500 -1.48 35.96 -6.24
N CYS A 501 -2.10 35.59 -7.35
CA CYS A 501 -3.43 35.02 -7.39
C CYS A 501 -3.43 33.81 -8.32
N PHE A 502 -4.09 32.73 -7.92
CA PHE A 502 -4.20 31.52 -8.72
C PHE A 502 -5.63 31.39 -9.25
N ILE A 503 -5.75 31.15 -10.55
CA ILE A 503 -7.03 30.94 -11.22
C ILE A 503 -7.05 29.54 -11.79
N ILE A 504 -7.90 28.66 -11.28
CA ILE A 504 -8.06 27.29 -11.74
C ILE A 504 -9.27 27.22 -12.66
N ALA A 505 -9.06 26.75 -13.89
CA ALA A 505 -10.14 26.62 -14.87
C ALA A 505 -9.87 25.51 -15.90
N PRO A 506 -10.90 25.01 -16.60
CA PRO A 506 -10.70 24.20 -17.80
C PRO A 506 -9.81 24.93 -18.82
N ARG A 507 -8.89 24.20 -19.45
CA ARG A 507 -7.93 24.79 -20.42
C ARG A 507 -8.59 25.66 -21.48
N GLY A 508 -9.76 25.24 -21.97
CA GLY A 508 -10.52 25.97 -22.98
C GLY A 508 -11.19 27.25 -22.49
N ALA A 509 -11.22 27.48 -21.18
CA ALA A 509 -11.77 28.71 -20.60
C ALA A 509 -10.80 29.89 -20.65
N PHE A 510 -9.48 29.65 -20.85
CA PHE A 510 -8.48 30.71 -20.97
C PHE A 510 -8.33 31.17 -22.42
N GLY A 511 -8.52 32.48 -22.65
CA GLY A 511 -8.31 33.14 -23.94
C GLY A 511 -6.87 33.54 -24.23
N PHE A 512 -5.90 33.15 -23.38
CA PHE A 512 -4.47 33.39 -23.51
C PHE A 512 -3.66 32.12 -23.22
N GLN A 513 -2.39 32.08 -23.62
CA GLN A 513 -1.55 30.88 -23.50
C GLN A 513 -0.46 30.99 -22.43
N GLU A 514 -0.16 32.19 -21.98
CA GLU A 514 0.87 32.45 -20.95
C GLU A 514 0.49 31.79 -19.62
N ASP A 515 1.49 31.38 -18.86
CA ASP A 515 1.32 30.75 -17.56
C ASP A 515 0.77 31.70 -16.51
N TYR A 516 1.06 33.00 -16.66
CA TYR A 516 0.51 34.08 -15.83
C TYR A 516 0.40 35.39 -16.60
N ILE A 517 -0.42 36.31 -16.09
CA ILE A 517 -0.47 37.71 -16.49
C ILE A 517 -0.03 38.54 -15.29
N GLU A 518 0.87 39.48 -15.49
CA GLU A 518 1.36 40.40 -14.46
C GLU A 518 0.76 41.79 -14.66
N ILE A 519 0.18 42.36 -13.60
CA ILE A 519 -0.41 43.70 -13.56
C ILE A 519 0.03 44.33 -12.21
N ASP A 520 0.69 45.49 -12.25
CA ASP A 520 1.11 46.24 -11.06
C ASP A 520 1.84 45.38 -10.01
N ASN A 521 2.79 44.53 -10.44
CA ASN A 521 3.53 43.56 -9.65
C ASN A 521 2.68 42.44 -9.01
N VAL A 522 1.45 42.23 -9.45
CA VAL A 522 0.60 41.08 -9.06
C VAL A 522 0.57 40.07 -10.19
N ARG A 523 0.93 38.83 -9.92
CA ARG A 523 0.91 37.73 -10.89
C ARG A 523 -0.37 36.89 -10.75
N TYR A 524 -1.13 36.81 -11.83
CA TYR A 524 -2.33 35.99 -11.97
C TYR A 524 -2.00 34.71 -12.73
N TYR A 525 -1.78 33.62 -12.01
CA TYR A 525 -1.41 32.32 -12.58
C TYR A 525 -2.61 31.59 -13.14
N ALA A 526 -2.48 31.08 -14.37
CA ALA A 526 -3.51 30.30 -15.05
C ALA A 526 -3.26 28.79 -14.84
N LEU A 527 -3.91 28.21 -13.84
CA LEU A 527 -3.85 26.77 -13.55
C LEU A 527 -4.90 26.03 -14.39
N ARG A 528 -4.47 25.44 -15.52
CA ARG A 528 -5.35 24.84 -16.52
C ARG A 528 -5.61 23.37 -16.24
N ILE A 529 -6.87 22.93 -16.34
CA ILE A 529 -7.27 21.53 -16.32
C ILE A 529 -7.75 21.14 -17.74
N PRO A 530 -7.31 20.08 -18.41
CA PRO A 530 -6.15 19.25 -18.07
C PRO A 530 -4.87 20.09 -18.06
N TYR A 531 -4.06 19.73 -17.17
CA TYR A 531 -2.79 20.21 -16.70
C TYR A 531 -2.10 21.37 -17.42
N SER A 532 -1.72 22.41 -16.67
CA SER A 532 -0.60 23.30 -17.03
C SER A 532 0.53 23.15 -16.03
N TYR A 533 1.70 22.78 -16.52
CA TYR A 533 2.92 22.68 -15.75
C TYR A 533 3.57 24.08 -15.68
N ILE A 534 3.64 24.63 -14.46
CA ILE A 534 4.33 25.88 -14.21
C ILE A 534 5.52 25.55 -13.32
N ASN A 535 6.73 25.48 -13.93
CA ASN A 535 7.95 25.01 -13.27
C ASN A 535 8.25 25.72 -11.95
N GLU A 536 8.04 27.04 -11.88
CA GLU A 536 8.32 27.84 -10.69
C GLU A 536 7.37 27.56 -9.50
N LEU A 537 6.27 26.85 -9.73
CA LEU A 537 5.29 26.52 -8.69
C LEU A 537 5.50 25.14 -8.07
N HIS A 538 6.34 24.30 -8.66
CA HIS A 538 6.57 22.93 -8.22
C HIS A 538 8.01 22.71 -7.77
N ARG A 539 8.20 22.16 -6.56
CA ARG A 539 9.52 21.84 -5.99
C ARG A 539 10.12 20.54 -6.53
N ARG A 540 9.32 19.67 -7.10
CA ARG A 540 9.73 18.35 -7.62
C ARG A 540 9.37 18.21 -9.08
N GLU A 541 10.21 17.50 -9.84
CA GLU A 541 9.87 17.10 -11.19
C GLU A 541 8.74 16.08 -11.19
N PHE A 542 7.80 16.22 -12.10
CA PHE A 542 6.72 15.25 -12.29
C PHE A 542 7.26 14.01 -12.98
N SER A 543 6.96 12.84 -12.44
CA SER A 543 7.23 11.56 -13.06
C SER A 543 5.94 10.80 -13.33
N ALA A 544 5.78 10.31 -14.56
CA ALA A 544 4.61 9.52 -14.93
C ALA A 544 4.70 8.12 -14.34
N LEU A 545 3.53 7.54 -14.01
CA LEU A 545 3.40 6.15 -13.64
C LEU A 545 3.75 5.26 -14.84
N ILE A 546 4.63 4.27 -14.67
CA ILE A 546 5.04 3.36 -15.74
C ILE A 546 4.46 1.96 -15.50
N GLN A 547 3.82 1.40 -16.53
CA GLN A 547 3.28 0.03 -16.52
C GLN A 547 4.31 -0.95 -17.10
N PRO A 548 4.38 -2.18 -16.57
CA PRO A 548 5.33 -3.19 -17.02
C PRO A 548 5.00 -3.68 -18.44
N ASN A 549 6.01 -3.93 -19.25
CA ASN A 549 5.88 -4.51 -20.60
C ASN A 549 6.35 -5.97 -20.66
N ASP A 550 6.80 -6.53 -19.54
CA ASP A 550 7.26 -7.90 -19.37
C ASP A 550 6.69 -8.49 -18.07
N GLU A 551 6.51 -9.82 -18.04
CA GLU A 551 6.00 -10.53 -16.87
C GLU A 551 6.94 -10.40 -15.65
N MET A 552 8.24 -10.36 -15.88
CA MET A 552 9.24 -10.24 -14.83
C MET A 552 9.28 -8.83 -14.22
N ALA A 553 8.85 -7.83 -14.98
CA ALA A 553 8.80 -6.43 -14.55
C ALA A 553 7.55 -6.06 -13.74
N VAL A 554 6.59 -6.96 -13.58
CA VAL A 554 5.32 -6.68 -12.86
C VAL A 554 5.55 -6.22 -11.41
N ASN A 555 6.65 -6.67 -10.79
CA ASN A 555 7.01 -6.30 -9.42
C ASN A 555 8.17 -5.30 -9.36
N GLU A 556 8.41 -4.51 -10.41
CA GLU A 556 9.42 -3.45 -10.35
C GLU A 556 8.91 -2.24 -9.55
N THR A 557 9.85 -1.59 -8.87
CA THR A 557 9.55 -0.41 -8.07
C THR A 557 9.39 0.80 -8.97
N VAL A 558 8.21 1.42 -8.94
CA VAL A 558 7.89 2.64 -9.68
C VAL A 558 7.51 3.74 -8.69
N GLU A 559 8.06 4.94 -8.88
CA GLU A 559 7.67 6.14 -8.16
C GLU A 559 7.08 7.14 -9.15
N ALA A 560 5.83 7.54 -8.91
CA ALA A 560 5.17 8.59 -9.69
C ALA A 560 4.93 9.81 -8.81
N VAL A 561 5.18 11.00 -9.37
CA VAL A 561 4.94 12.27 -8.66
C VAL A 561 4.07 13.15 -9.55
N GLY A 562 2.90 13.51 -9.07
CA GLY A 562 1.98 14.39 -9.77
C GLY A 562 0.72 13.68 -10.25
N PHE A 563 0.12 14.21 -11.29
CA PHE A 563 -1.09 13.65 -11.89
C PHE A 563 -1.10 13.86 -13.42
N ASP A 564 -1.87 13.03 -14.13
CA ASP A 564 -2.09 13.12 -15.57
C ASP A 564 -3.56 12.80 -15.91
N PHE A 565 -3.93 12.94 -17.16
CA PHE A 565 -5.27 12.67 -17.67
C PHE A 565 -5.26 11.53 -18.67
N ILE A 566 -6.27 10.68 -18.58
CA ILE A 566 -6.44 9.51 -19.45
C ILE A 566 -6.53 9.96 -20.91
N GLN A 567 -5.67 9.39 -21.75
CA GLN A 567 -5.62 9.60 -23.20
C GLN A 567 -5.56 8.24 -23.89
N PRO A 568 -6.71 7.64 -24.26
CA PRO A 568 -6.74 6.30 -24.85
C PRO A 568 -5.82 6.20 -26.09
N PRO A 569 -4.97 5.15 -26.19
CA PRO A 569 -4.12 4.93 -27.34
C PRO A 569 -4.93 4.59 -28.59
N LEU A 570 -4.33 4.86 -29.77
CA LEU A 570 -4.88 4.44 -31.05
C LEU A 570 -4.42 3.02 -31.36
N VAL A 571 -5.38 2.14 -31.65
CA VAL A 571 -5.13 0.73 -31.97
C VAL A 571 -5.76 0.39 -33.31
N ASP A 572 -4.99 -0.27 -34.21
CA ASP A 572 -5.47 -0.86 -35.46
C ASP A 572 -5.09 -2.34 -35.51
N LEU A 573 -6.08 -3.21 -35.77
CA LEU A 573 -5.94 -4.66 -35.79
C LEU A 573 -6.28 -5.28 -37.15
N GLU A 574 -5.46 -6.23 -37.57
CA GLU A 574 -5.84 -7.20 -38.59
C GLU A 574 -6.36 -8.48 -37.93
N ILE A 575 -7.57 -8.87 -38.26
CA ILE A 575 -8.26 -10.00 -37.63
C ILE A 575 -8.28 -11.19 -38.60
N LYS A 576 -7.79 -12.35 -38.15
CA LYS A 576 -7.86 -13.62 -38.89
C LYS A 576 -8.43 -14.68 -37.96
N ILE A 577 -9.61 -15.20 -38.29
CA ILE A 577 -10.27 -16.23 -37.51
C ILE A 577 -10.38 -17.49 -38.39
N SER A 578 -9.90 -18.61 -37.85
CA SER A 578 -10.02 -19.94 -38.43
C SER A 578 -10.83 -20.87 -37.53
N ARG A 579 -11.19 -22.05 -37.96
CA ARG A 579 -11.99 -23.02 -37.16
C ARG A 579 -11.33 -23.37 -35.79
N LEU A 580 -10.02 -23.31 -35.66
CA LEU A 580 -9.28 -23.73 -34.46
C LEU A 580 -8.66 -22.59 -33.71
N LYS A 581 -8.35 -21.48 -34.39
CA LYS A 581 -7.51 -20.43 -33.86
C LYS A 581 -7.95 -19.03 -34.30
N ALA A 582 -8.00 -18.10 -33.37
CA ALA A 582 -8.11 -16.66 -33.67
C ALA A 582 -6.72 -16.01 -33.54
N SER A 583 -6.42 -15.13 -34.49
CA SER A 583 -5.16 -14.36 -34.58
C SER A 583 -5.48 -12.91 -34.83
N PHE A 584 -5.02 -12.03 -33.95
CA PHE A 584 -5.19 -10.59 -34.03
C PHE A 584 -3.80 -9.96 -34.14
N LYS A 585 -3.47 -9.39 -35.30
CA LYS A 585 -2.19 -8.72 -35.51
C LYS A 585 -2.34 -7.23 -35.25
N ILE A 586 -1.57 -6.69 -34.33
CA ILE A 586 -1.51 -5.26 -34.07
C ILE A 586 -0.73 -4.59 -35.21
N LYS A 587 -1.44 -3.89 -36.11
CA LYS A 587 -0.84 -3.13 -37.20
C LYS A 587 -0.30 -1.80 -36.75
N LYS A 588 -1.03 -1.16 -35.87
CA LYS A 588 -0.68 0.16 -35.30
C LYS A 588 -1.05 0.20 -33.83
N PHE A 589 -0.12 0.67 -33.04
CA PHE A 589 -0.36 1.09 -31.66
C PHE A 589 0.33 2.43 -31.44
N GLU A 590 -0.39 3.43 -30.94
CA GLU A 590 0.15 4.77 -30.74
C GLU A 590 -0.43 5.35 -29.44
N SER A 591 0.43 5.49 -28.43
CA SER A 591 0.06 6.23 -27.23
C SER A 591 -0.14 7.71 -27.54
N ARG A 592 -1.16 8.31 -26.94
CA ARG A 592 -1.45 9.74 -27.04
C ARG A 592 -0.92 10.53 -25.85
N ALA A 593 -0.33 9.85 -24.86
CA ALA A 593 0.25 10.50 -23.69
C ALA A 593 1.33 11.51 -24.12
N ARG A 594 1.24 12.72 -23.58
CA ARG A 594 2.20 13.79 -23.89
C ARG A 594 3.29 13.81 -22.83
N VAL A 595 4.38 13.10 -23.07
CA VAL A 595 5.57 13.18 -22.21
C VAL A 595 6.39 14.41 -22.64
N LYS A 596 6.64 15.32 -21.68
CA LYS A 596 7.40 16.56 -21.93
C LYS A 596 8.86 16.21 -22.22
N GLY A 597 9.38 16.70 -23.33
CA GLY A 597 10.82 16.77 -23.61
C GLY A 597 11.46 15.61 -24.37
N LYS A 598 10.72 14.67 -24.96
CA LYS A 598 11.32 13.57 -25.77
C LYS A 598 10.63 13.32 -27.11
N GLU A 599 11.44 12.85 -28.06
CA GLU A 599 11.04 12.42 -29.39
C GLU A 599 9.93 11.33 -29.31
N LYS A 600 9.12 11.24 -30.36
CA LYS A 600 8.07 10.22 -30.47
C LYS A 600 8.70 8.82 -30.36
N ILE A 601 8.39 8.12 -29.27
CA ILE A 601 8.73 6.71 -29.11
C ILE A 601 8.06 5.91 -30.25
N GLY A 602 8.73 4.88 -30.75
CA GLY A 602 8.26 4.05 -31.87
C GLY A 602 6.86 3.50 -31.67
N LYS A 603 6.16 3.23 -32.78
CA LYS A 603 4.70 2.94 -32.80
C LYS A 603 4.23 1.84 -31.85
N HIS A 604 5.02 0.78 -31.61
CA HIS A 604 4.66 -0.34 -30.73
C HIS A 604 5.41 -0.31 -29.38
N ASP A 605 6.48 0.48 -29.26
CA ASP A 605 7.34 0.47 -28.06
C ASP A 605 6.67 1.07 -26.82
N THR A 606 5.54 1.76 -27.01
CA THR A 606 4.71 2.26 -25.91
C THR A 606 3.64 1.29 -25.44
N LEU A 607 3.48 0.12 -26.09
CA LEU A 607 2.58 -0.92 -25.61
C LEU A 607 3.18 -1.59 -24.38
N SER A 608 2.39 -1.71 -23.32
CA SER A 608 2.73 -2.46 -22.11
C SER A 608 2.26 -3.91 -22.24
N MET A 609 0.98 -4.10 -22.36
CA MET A 609 0.38 -5.44 -22.47
C MET A 609 -1.01 -5.37 -23.13
N VAL A 610 -1.52 -6.55 -23.51
CA VAL A 610 -2.92 -6.71 -23.90
C VAL A 610 -3.57 -7.72 -22.97
N MET A 611 -4.63 -7.30 -22.30
CA MET A 611 -5.43 -8.13 -21.42
C MET A 611 -6.70 -8.55 -22.14
N VAL A 612 -7.15 -9.80 -21.94
CA VAL A 612 -8.26 -10.39 -22.69
C VAL A 612 -9.24 -11.04 -21.72
N ASP A 613 -10.52 -10.79 -21.97
CA ASP A 613 -11.68 -11.47 -21.40
C ASP A 613 -12.38 -12.25 -22.52
N PHE A 614 -12.49 -13.58 -22.37
CA PHE A 614 -13.08 -14.46 -23.38
C PHE A 614 -14.59 -14.68 -23.25
N LYS A 615 -15.20 -14.09 -22.23
CA LYS A 615 -16.64 -14.27 -21.91
C LYS A 615 -17.32 -12.96 -21.49
N TYR A 616 -16.81 -11.84 -22.00
CA TYR A 616 -17.27 -10.50 -21.63
C TYR A 616 -18.79 -10.35 -21.80
N ASN A 617 -19.46 -9.96 -20.72
CA ASN A 617 -20.92 -9.85 -20.62
C ASN A 617 -21.46 -8.44 -20.82
N SER A 618 -20.63 -7.52 -21.30
CA SER A 618 -20.94 -6.08 -21.50
C SER A 618 -21.08 -5.27 -20.20
N ASP A 619 -20.72 -5.84 -19.05
CA ASP A 619 -20.78 -5.16 -17.75
C ASP A 619 -19.37 -5.02 -17.15
N VAL A 620 -18.78 -6.09 -16.69
CA VAL A 620 -17.50 -6.11 -15.99
C VAL A 620 -16.46 -6.88 -16.76
N PHE A 621 -15.28 -6.29 -16.96
CA PHE A 621 -14.12 -6.98 -17.53
C PHE A 621 -13.57 -8.02 -16.55
N ASP A 622 -13.55 -9.30 -16.96
CA ASP A 622 -13.02 -10.42 -16.20
C ASP A 622 -11.71 -10.93 -16.84
N LEU A 623 -10.57 -10.56 -16.28
CA LEU A 623 -9.24 -10.87 -16.81
C LEU A 623 -8.99 -12.37 -16.93
N ASP A 624 -8.97 -12.92 -18.17
CA ASP A 624 -8.67 -14.33 -18.42
C ASP A 624 -7.23 -14.56 -18.85
N LYS A 625 -6.67 -13.66 -19.67
CA LYS A 625 -5.32 -13.81 -20.21
C LYS A 625 -4.60 -12.48 -20.40
N VAL A 626 -3.29 -12.52 -20.22
CA VAL A 626 -2.37 -11.39 -20.45
C VAL A 626 -1.37 -11.74 -21.54
N PHE A 627 -1.10 -10.79 -22.43
CA PHE A 627 -0.06 -10.87 -23.45
C PHE A 627 0.87 -9.65 -23.25
N TYR A 628 2.06 -9.87 -22.75
CA TYR A 628 3.05 -8.82 -22.55
C TYR A 628 3.66 -8.36 -23.86
N ALA A 629 4.05 -7.08 -23.97
CA ALA A 629 4.58 -6.51 -25.19
C ALA A 629 5.86 -7.20 -25.67
N THR A 630 6.73 -7.65 -24.77
CA THR A 630 7.92 -8.43 -25.10
C THR A 630 7.56 -9.71 -25.84
N ASN A 631 6.62 -10.50 -25.31
CA ASN A 631 6.15 -11.74 -25.94
C ASN A 631 5.42 -11.49 -27.27
N LEU A 632 4.67 -10.38 -27.36
CA LEU A 632 3.99 -9.97 -28.59
C LEU A 632 5.00 -9.57 -29.69
N LYS A 633 6.08 -8.88 -29.33
CA LYS A 633 7.15 -8.50 -30.23
C LYS A 633 7.80 -9.73 -30.86
N ASP A 634 8.13 -10.75 -30.05
CA ASP A 634 8.72 -12.00 -30.49
C ASP A 634 7.78 -12.80 -31.41
N ASN A 635 6.45 -12.68 -31.22
CA ASN A 635 5.41 -13.30 -32.03
C ASN A 635 4.97 -12.40 -33.22
N GLY A 636 5.73 -11.38 -33.60
CA GLY A 636 5.40 -10.45 -34.69
C GLY A 636 4.13 -9.64 -34.43
N TRP A 637 3.90 -9.23 -33.19
CA TRP A 637 2.76 -8.45 -32.71
C TRP A 637 1.41 -9.14 -32.90
N LYS A 638 1.36 -10.47 -32.74
CA LYS A 638 0.15 -11.28 -32.87
C LYS A 638 -0.34 -11.77 -31.52
N ILE A 639 -1.63 -11.57 -31.29
CA ILE A 639 -2.37 -12.12 -30.16
C ILE A 639 -3.06 -13.38 -30.67
N ASP A 640 -2.61 -14.53 -30.23
CA ASP A 640 -3.06 -15.85 -30.71
C ASP A 640 -3.70 -16.65 -29.59
N PHE A 641 -4.92 -17.20 -29.85
CA PHE A 641 -5.56 -18.11 -28.91
C PHE A 641 -6.50 -19.10 -29.62
N PRO A 642 -6.73 -20.28 -29.00
CA PRO A 642 -7.69 -21.28 -29.52
C PRO A 642 -9.12 -20.77 -29.43
N ILE A 643 -9.94 -21.04 -30.46
CA ILE A 643 -11.37 -20.68 -30.48
C ILE A 643 -12.15 -21.31 -29.30
N LYS A 644 -11.76 -22.50 -28.84
CA LYS A 644 -12.37 -23.14 -27.67
C LYS A 644 -12.35 -22.32 -26.38
N ASN A 645 -11.50 -21.30 -26.29
CA ASN A 645 -11.43 -20.41 -25.14
C ASN A 645 -12.53 -19.35 -25.18
N VAL A 646 -13.19 -19.14 -26.33
CA VAL A 646 -14.21 -18.10 -26.53
C VAL A 646 -15.56 -18.63 -26.04
N GLU A 647 -16.00 -18.13 -24.90
CA GLU A 647 -17.29 -18.52 -24.31
C GLU A 647 -18.38 -17.46 -24.54
N GLY A 648 -17.99 -16.19 -24.74
CA GLY A 648 -18.88 -15.05 -24.96
C GLY A 648 -18.28 -14.05 -25.96
N ASN A 649 -18.67 -12.78 -25.85
CA ASN A 649 -17.96 -11.70 -26.51
C ASN A 649 -16.53 -11.66 -25.98
N VAL A 650 -15.57 -11.26 -26.83
CA VAL A 650 -14.18 -11.14 -26.41
C VAL A 650 -13.84 -9.68 -26.27
N MET A 651 -13.44 -9.26 -25.07
CA MET A 651 -12.96 -7.91 -24.82
C MET A 651 -11.45 -7.89 -24.71
N PHE A 652 -10.83 -6.97 -25.46
CA PHE A 652 -9.40 -6.65 -25.39
C PHE A 652 -9.22 -5.31 -24.67
N VAL A 653 -8.29 -5.24 -23.74
CA VAL A 653 -7.80 -4.02 -23.12
C VAL A 653 -6.34 -3.86 -23.52
N PHE A 654 -6.06 -2.90 -24.39
CA PHE A 654 -4.72 -2.52 -24.83
C PHE A 654 -4.21 -1.44 -23.88
N LEU A 655 -3.17 -1.75 -23.14
CA LEU A 655 -2.59 -0.88 -22.11
C LEU A 655 -1.28 -0.28 -22.65
N ASP A 656 -1.14 1.05 -22.57
CA ASP A 656 0.14 1.68 -22.80
C ASP A 656 1.00 1.72 -21.51
N ILE A 657 2.29 2.02 -21.67
CA ILE A 657 3.23 2.12 -20.55
C ILE A 657 2.88 3.24 -19.55
N TYR A 658 2.00 4.17 -19.90
CA TYR A 658 1.55 5.27 -19.04
C TYR A 658 0.24 4.97 -18.31
N GLY A 659 -0.32 3.75 -18.48
CA GLY A 659 -1.56 3.32 -17.82
C GLY A 659 -2.84 3.70 -18.55
N ASN A 660 -2.74 4.24 -19.78
CA ASN A 660 -3.92 4.52 -20.60
C ASN A 660 -4.41 3.26 -21.32
N GLU A 661 -5.72 3.11 -21.42
CA GLU A 661 -6.38 1.94 -21.97
C GLU A 661 -7.16 2.25 -23.25
N ALA A 662 -7.03 1.39 -24.28
CA ALA A 662 -7.98 1.31 -25.36
C ALA A 662 -8.73 -0.03 -25.25
N ARG A 663 -10.05 0.02 -25.32
CA ARG A 663 -10.91 -1.15 -25.17
C ARG A 663 -11.57 -1.51 -26.49
N MET A 664 -11.56 -2.79 -26.84
CA MET A 664 -12.17 -3.28 -28.07
C MET A 664 -12.96 -4.56 -27.77
N VAL A 665 -14.21 -4.59 -28.17
CA VAL A 665 -15.08 -5.78 -28.05
C VAL A 665 -15.27 -6.42 -29.41
N ILE A 666 -15.09 -7.73 -29.48
CA ILE A 666 -15.36 -8.55 -30.66
C ILE A 666 -16.52 -9.48 -30.30
N GLU A 667 -17.61 -9.36 -31.04
CA GLU A 667 -18.80 -10.16 -30.82
C GLU A 667 -18.56 -11.65 -31.08
N LYS A 668 -19.20 -12.51 -30.29
CA LYS A 668 -19.06 -13.97 -30.34
C LYS A 668 -19.34 -14.55 -31.75
N GLU A 669 -20.29 -13.95 -32.46
CA GLU A 669 -20.73 -14.38 -33.80
C GLU A 669 -19.58 -14.35 -34.81
N LYS A 670 -18.60 -13.42 -34.65
CA LYS A 670 -17.43 -13.37 -35.55
C LYS A 670 -16.52 -14.59 -35.41
N PHE A 671 -16.53 -15.26 -34.26
CA PHE A 671 -15.74 -16.47 -34.03
C PHE A 671 -16.45 -17.74 -34.51
N SER A 672 -17.74 -17.66 -34.78
CA SER A 672 -18.56 -18.78 -35.27
C SER A 672 -18.68 -18.79 -36.79
N GLN A 673 -18.24 -17.75 -37.50
CA GLN A 673 -18.28 -17.70 -38.96
C GLN A 673 -17.22 -18.61 -39.56
N LYS A 674 -17.61 -19.36 -40.59
CA LYS A 674 -16.94 -20.50 -41.25
C LYS A 674 -15.59 -20.17 -41.89
#